data_7d42e9b4d708741a0163ffc48c152daa
#
_entry.id   7d42e9b4d708741a0163ffc48c152daa
#
_cell.length_a   1.000
_cell.length_b   1.000
_cell.length_c   1.000
_cell.angle_alpha   90.00
_cell.angle_beta   90.00
_cell.angle_gamma   90.00
#
_symmetry.space_group_name_H-M   'P 1'
#
loop_
_entity.id
_entity.type
_entity.pdbx_description
1 polymer ?
#
loop_
_entity_poly.entity_id
_entity_poly.type
_entity_poly.pdbx_seq_one_letter_code
_entity_poly.pdbx_strand_id
1 'polypeptide(L)'
;MGIIYCEKDRTFTLQTKETTYQMQVDQYGFLLHLYYGKKAEGCMDYLLTYYDRGFSGNPYDAGTDRTYSMDSLPQELSCYGNGDFRSASLMLENGDGSMSCDMRYKNYTIRDGKYSLPGLPAVYADNDEAQTLEIVLEDPATGVEAMLLYGVLPELDIITRSVYVRNQSSEKIYVNKVMSAELDFLYGDYDLLTFYGRHAMERNLQRVPVAHGSQMIGSVRGTSSHQYNPMMILAEKDTTEDHGGCYAMSFVYSGNFQGEVLKDQYNQTRMLLGVQEECFRYPLEAGETFYAPEVILSYTDQGMNRLSQNLHSCIRHHICRGKYKTEVRPVLVNSWEAAYFDFTGETLYNLAKEARSLGIDMLVLDDGWFGKRDDDNSGLGDWYVNEKKLGETLGGLVKRVNDLGVKFGIWIEPEMISEDSDLYREHPDWALTIPGRKPVRSRNQLVLDFSRKEVVDGIFGQISAVLDNANIEYVKWDMNRSLMDVFSVMTKDQGRVMYDYVLGLYDFLDRMVNRYPDLLIEGCSGGGGRFDAGMLYYTPQIWCSDNSDAIDRLRIQYGTSFGYPVSAMGAHVSAVPNHQTGRITPLHTRGVVAMSGTFGYELDLLKLTEEEKDEVRSQIGEFRKYAPLIQNGRYYRLTDPFKSEVCAWEIVGNSQEEVLLNVVMEEFHGNMTVNYVQLRGLDESALYKEQTTGRIYSGAALMHGGMPLPAEFGEYRAYQYHFVRE
;
A
#
# COMPACT_ATOMS: atom_id res chain seq x y z
N MET A 1 -14.43 1.51 25.27
CA MET A 1 -14.07 1.04 23.92
C MET A 1 -12.87 0.13 24.08
N GLY A 2 -12.68 -0.81 23.19
CA GLY A 2 -11.60 -1.79 23.28
C GLY A 2 -12.13 -3.23 23.24
N ILE A 3 -11.46 -4.15 23.94
CA ILE A 3 -11.73 -5.59 23.89
C ILE A 3 -12.45 -6.05 25.16
N ILE A 4 -13.56 -6.74 24.99
CA ILE A 4 -14.40 -7.26 26.09
C ILE A 4 -14.59 -8.76 25.89
N TYR A 5 -14.37 -9.56 26.91
CA TYR A 5 -14.74 -10.97 26.94
C TYR A 5 -15.91 -11.20 27.91
N CYS A 6 -16.95 -11.86 27.42
CA CYS A 6 -18.07 -12.31 28.25
C CYS A 6 -17.95 -13.82 28.51
N GLU A 7 -17.61 -14.19 29.74
CA GLU A 7 -17.42 -15.60 30.11
C GLU A 7 -18.72 -16.43 30.00
N LYS A 8 -19.87 -15.82 30.33
CA LYS A 8 -21.17 -16.48 30.27
C LYS A 8 -21.53 -16.96 28.89
N ASP A 9 -21.30 -16.10 27.88
CA ASP A 9 -21.69 -16.36 26.48
C ASP A 9 -20.49 -16.78 25.63
N ARG A 10 -19.29 -16.83 26.24
CA ARG A 10 -17.99 -17.13 25.59
C ARG A 10 -17.74 -16.27 24.35
N THR A 11 -18.12 -14.96 24.43
CA THR A 11 -18.01 -14.02 23.32
C THR A 11 -16.89 -13.03 23.53
N PHE A 12 -16.15 -12.72 22.46
CA PHE A 12 -15.21 -11.62 22.37
C PHE A 12 -15.86 -10.50 21.57
N THR A 13 -15.85 -9.30 22.12
CA THR A 13 -16.36 -8.09 21.47
C THR A 13 -15.25 -7.07 21.37
N LEU A 14 -14.92 -6.66 20.15
CA LEU A 14 -13.96 -5.62 19.85
C LEU A 14 -14.75 -4.37 19.42
N GLN A 15 -14.56 -3.28 20.15
CA GLN A 15 -15.29 -2.04 19.93
C GLN A 15 -14.36 -0.89 19.58
N THR A 16 -14.61 -0.25 18.46
CA THR A 16 -14.04 1.03 18.09
C THR A 16 -15.03 2.16 18.37
N LYS A 17 -14.75 3.35 17.86
CA LYS A 17 -15.63 4.51 18.00
C LYS A 17 -16.98 4.28 17.33
N GLU A 18 -16.99 3.79 16.10
CA GLU A 18 -18.18 3.64 15.25
C GLU A 18 -18.51 2.18 14.92
N THR A 19 -17.65 1.20 15.31
CA THR A 19 -17.83 -0.20 14.90
C THR A 19 -17.82 -1.19 16.05
N THR A 20 -18.43 -2.36 15.81
CA THR A 20 -18.36 -3.55 16.66
C THR A 20 -17.98 -4.75 15.81
N TYR A 21 -17.03 -5.54 16.32
CA TYR A 21 -16.66 -6.84 15.79
C TYR A 21 -16.88 -7.87 16.89
N GLN A 22 -17.63 -8.95 16.62
CA GLN A 22 -17.96 -9.93 17.63
C GLN A 22 -17.78 -11.37 17.12
N MET A 23 -17.22 -12.22 17.98
CA MET A 23 -17.01 -13.64 17.74
C MET A 23 -17.32 -14.44 19.00
N GLN A 24 -17.60 -15.73 18.83
CA GLN A 24 -17.99 -16.64 19.91
C GLN A 24 -17.22 -17.97 19.82
N VAL A 25 -16.82 -18.48 20.97
CA VAL A 25 -16.41 -19.89 21.10
C VAL A 25 -17.65 -20.72 21.36
N ASP A 26 -18.02 -21.58 20.45
CA ASP A 26 -19.22 -22.39 20.53
C ASP A 26 -19.07 -23.59 21.50
N GLN A 27 -20.13 -24.39 21.59
CA GLN A 27 -20.17 -25.57 22.48
C GLN A 27 -19.17 -26.68 22.10
N TYR A 28 -18.70 -26.73 20.84
CA TYR A 28 -17.75 -27.72 20.36
C TYR A 28 -16.31 -27.17 20.29
N GLY A 29 -16.12 -25.92 20.69
CA GLY A 29 -14.81 -25.25 20.71
C GLY A 29 -14.41 -24.61 19.38
N PHE A 30 -15.30 -24.46 18.41
CA PHE A 30 -15.04 -23.66 17.22
C PHE A 30 -15.16 -22.17 17.53
N LEU A 31 -14.31 -21.36 16.90
CA LEU A 31 -14.40 -19.92 17.00
C LEU A 31 -15.20 -19.39 15.78
N LEU A 32 -16.43 -18.97 16.06
CA LEU A 32 -17.38 -18.53 15.03
C LEU A 32 -17.44 -17.01 14.98
N HIS A 33 -17.49 -16.47 13.76
CA HIS A 33 -17.77 -15.05 13.51
C HIS A 33 -19.24 -14.75 13.76
N LEU A 34 -19.54 -13.67 14.48
CA LEU A 34 -20.94 -13.28 14.72
C LEU A 34 -21.32 -12.02 13.92
N TYR A 35 -20.48 -10.99 13.99
CA TYR A 35 -20.81 -9.69 13.43
C TYR A 35 -19.57 -8.82 13.24
N TYR A 36 -19.52 -8.09 12.14
CA TYR A 36 -18.68 -6.92 11.96
C TYR A 36 -19.48 -5.84 11.24
N GLY A 37 -19.54 -4.62 11.80
CA GLY A 37 -20.32 -3.53 11.22
C GLY A 37 -20.48 -2.36 12.17
N LYS A 38 -21.55 -1.58 11.95
CA LYS A 38 -21.88 -0.42 12.76
C LYS A 38 -21.94 -0.79 14.23
N LYS A 39 -21.53 0.14 15.10
CA LYS A 39 -21.49 -0.06 16.55
C LYS A 39 -22.83 -0.53 17.09
N ALA A 40 -22.80 -1.66 17.77
CA ALA A 40 -23.95 -2.29 18.40
C ALA A 40 -23.55 -2.89 19.75
N GLU A 41 -24.50 -2.99 20.66
CA GLU A 41 -24.32 -3.55 21.98
C GLU A 41 -25.08 -4.88 22.13
N GLY A 42 -24.63 -5.72 23.06
CA GLY A 42 -25.24 -7.00 23.37
C GLY A 42 -24.58 -8.19 22.66
N CYS A 43 -25.00 -9.40 23.03
CA CYS A 43 -24.56 -10.63 22.37
C CYS A 43 -25.40 -10.89 21.12
N MET A 44 -24.71 -11.21 20.02
CA MET A 44 -25.35 -11.45 18.70
C MET A 44 -25.33 -12.91 18.31
N ASP A 45 -25.18 -13.84 19.26
CA ASP A 45 -25.21 -15.30 19.03
C ASP A 45 -26.49 -15.79 18.36
N TYR A 46 -27.60 -15.06 18.52
CA TYR A 46 -28.89 -15.33 17.85
C TYR A 46 -28.82 -15.23 16.31
N LEU A 47 -27.77 -14.62 15.77
CA LEU A 47 -27.54 -14.57 14.31
C LEU A 47 -27.12 -15.94 13.75
N LEU A 48 -26.56 -16.80 14.58
CA LEU A 48 -26.24 -18.18 14.19
C LEU A 48 -27.53 -18.99 14.08
N THR A 49 -27.74 -19.57 12.91
CA THR A 49 -28.94 -20.38 12.64
C THR A 49 -28.53 -21.78 12.20
N TYR A 50 -29.24 -22.77 12.69
CA TYR A 50 -28.91 -24.17 12.54
C TYR A 50 -30.03 -24.89 11.80
N TYR A 51 -29.73 -25.43 10.61
CA TYR A 51 -30.68 -26.14 9.77
C TYR A 51 -30.05 -27.44 9.24
N ASP A 52 -30.85 -28.50 9.07
CA ASP A 52 -30.40 -29.69 8.36
C ASP A 52 -30.04 -29.35 6.91
N ARG A 53 -28.75 -29.44 6.58
CA ARG A 53 -28.20 -29.11 5.26
C ARG A 53 -28.11 -30.34 4.33
N GLY A 54 -28.68 -31.47 4.75
CA GLY A 54 -28.76 -32.67 3.95
C GLY A 54 -27.43 -33.40 3.80
N PHE A 55 -26.61 -33.01 2.84
CA PHE A 55 -25.33 -33.64 2.51
C PHE A 55 -24.09 -32.96 3.11
N SER A 56 -24.27 -31.88 3.88
CA SER A 56 -23.17 -31.25 4.55
C SER A 56 -22.61 -32.10 5.68
N GLY A 57 -21.27 -32.07 5.85
CA GLY A 57 -20.61 -32.75 6.97
C GLY A 57 -20.87 -32.03 8.30
N ASN A 58 -20.89 -32.77 9.37
CA ASN A 58 -20.93 -32.27 10.74
C ASN A 58 -19.80 -32.88 11.56
N PRO A 59 -19.23 -32.18 12.54
CA PRO A 59 -18.16 -32.72 13.36
C PRO A 59 -18.67 -33.88 14.18
N TYR A 60 -17.78 -34.83 14.49
CA TYR A 60 -18.12 -36.02 15.27
C TYR A 60 -18.81 -35.70 16.61
N ASP A 61 -18.39 -34.62 17.24
CA ASP A 61 -18.95 -34.13 18.52
C ASP A 61 -20.43 -33.74 18.44
N ALA A 62 -20.92 -33.33 17.27
CA ALA A 62 -22.34 -33.06 17.03
C ALA A 62 -23.21 -34.32 17.03
N GLY A 63 -22.59 -35.52 16.95
CA GLY A 63 -23.29 -36.83 16.99
C GLY A 63 -24.29 -36.97 15.85
N THR A 64 -25.58 -37.08 16.19
CA THR A 64 -26.66 -37.22 15.20
C THR A 64 -27.31 -35.91 14.80
N ASP A 65 -26.82 -34.78 15.32
CA ASP A 65 -27.33 -33.44 14.97
C ASP A 65 -26.84 -33.01 13.59
N ARG A 66 -27.71 -33.15 12.59
CA ARG A 66 -27.44 -32.76 11.20
C ARG A 66 -27.68 -31.28 10.95
N THR A 67 -28.13 -30.53 11.95
CA THR A 67 -28.31 -29.07 11.81
C THR A 67 -27.00 -28.31 12.02
N TYR A 68 -26.01 -28.91 12.67
CA TYR A 68 -24.69 -28.33 12.86
C TYR A 68 -23.78 -28.66 11.67
N SER A 69 -23.46 -27.66 10.85
CA SER A 69 -22.65 -27.86 9.65
C SER A 69 -21.62 -26.76 9.47
N MET A 70 -20.33 -27.14 9.40
CA MET A 70 -19.23 -26.21 9.14
C MET A 70 -19.35 -25.53 7.78
N ASP A 71 -20.00 -26.17 6.80
CA ASP A 71 -20.22 -25.65 5.45
C ASP A 71 -21.18 -24.43 5.40
N SER A 72 -21.82 -24.07 6.49
CA SER A 72 -22.75 -22.95 6.57
C SER A 72 -22.54 -22.04 7.79
N LEU A 73 -21.68 -22.41 8.72
CA LEU A 73 -21.36 -21.60 9.87
C LEU A 73 -20.28 -20.56 9.52
N PRO A 74 -20.42 -19.30 9.98
CA PRO A 74 -19.39 -18.29 9.81
C PRO A 74 -18.22 -18.56 10.73
N GLN A 75 -17.00 -18.46 10.23
CA GLN A 75 -15.79 -18.83 10.96
C GLN A 75 -14.81 -17.65 11.07
N GLU A 76 -13.94 -17.72 12.08
CA GLU A 76 -12.80 -16.81 12.22
C GLU A 76 -11.52 -17.39 11.58
N LEU A 77 -11.43 -18.69 11.46
CA LEU A 77 -10.36 -19.41 10.78
C LEU A 77 -10.92 -20.71 10.20
N SER A 78 -11.29 -20.67 8.94
CA SER A 78 -11.76 -21.85 8.23
C SER A 78 -10.60 -22.78 7.89
N CYS A 79 -10.80 -24.08 8.09
CA CYS A 79 -9.79 -25.11 7.88
C CYS A 79 -10.16 -26.04 6.73
N TYR A 80 -9.17 -26.43 5.93
CA TYR A 80 -9.36 -27.46 4.93
C TYR A 80 -9.57 -28.84 5.57
N GLY A 81 -10.56 -29.58 5.09
CA GLY A 81 -10.78 -30.98 5.45
C GLY A 81 -11.67 -31.25 6.66
N ASN A 82 -12.20 -30.21 7.34
CA ASN A 82 -13.05 -30.35 8.53
C ASN A 82 -14.56 -30.32 8.24
N GLY A 83 -14.96 -30.33 6.97
CA GLY A 83 -16.37 -30.29 6.56
C GLY A 83 -16.87 -28.93 6.08
N ASP A 84 -16.04 -27.89 6.06
CA ASP A 84 -16.28 -26.67 5.30
C ASP A 84 -15.70 -26.86 3.88
N PHE A 85 -16.54 -26.73 2.86
CA PHE A 85 -16.16 -26.86 1.45
C PHE A 85 -15.98 -25.50 0.74
N ARG A 86 -16.13 -24.39 1.45
CA ARG A 86 -15.77 -23.05 0.97
C ARG A 86 -14.24 -22.92 0.95
N SER A 87 -13.72 -21.85 0.34
CA SER A 87 -12.30 -21.55 0.38
C SER A 87 -11.80 -21.46 1.82
N ALA A 88 -10.82 -22.28 2.18
CA ALA A 88 -10.26 -22.32 3.52
C ALA A 88 -9.23 -21.20 3.73
N SER A 89 -9.13 -20.71 4.97
CA SER A 89 -8.06 -19.82 5.41
C SER A 89 -6.77 -20.56 5.74
N LEU A 90 -6.86 -21.80 6.20
CA LEU A 90 -5.71 -22.58 6.61
C LEU A 90 -5.70 -23.95 5.94
N MET A 91 -4.56 -24.29 5.31
CA MET A 91 -4.27 -25.61 4.76
C MET A 91 -2.87 -26.04 5.22
N LEU A 92 -2.83 -27.18 5.91
CA LEU A 92 -1.58 -27.76 6.41
C LEU A 92 -1.35 -29.13 5.74
N GLU A 93 -0.09 -29.49 5.56
CA GLU A 93 0.34 -30.86 5.30
C GLU A 93 1.04 -31.36 6.56
N ASN A 94 0.41 -32.28 7.25
CA ASN A 94 0.92 -32.86 8.49
C ASN A 94 2.10 -33.81 8.23
N GLY A 95 2.83 -34.23 9.27
CA GLY A 95 3.98 -35.13 9.15
C GLY A 95 3.66 -36.47 8.52
N ASP A 96 2.43 -36.96 8.69
CA ASP A 96 1.93 -38.19 8.07
C ASP A 96 1.44 -38.02 6.62
N GLY A 97 1.48 -36.80 6.08
CA GLY A 97 1.01 -36.45 4.74
C GLY A 97 -0.48 -36.11 4.63
N SER A 98 -1.25 -36.17 5.72
CA SER A 98 -2.65 -35.74 5.72
C SER A 98 -2.75 -34.20 5.54
N MET A 99 -3.82 -33.78 4.84
CA MET A 99 -4.00 -32.35 4.47
C MET A 99 -5.10 -31.65 5.28
N SER A 100 -5.60 -32.28 6.33
CA SER A 100 -6.71 -31.74 7.14
C SER A 100 -6.20 -31.17 8.45
N CYS A 101 -6.89 -30.15 8.96
CA CYS A 101 -6.74 -29.67 10.32
C CYS A 101 -8.09 -29.34 10.95
N ASP A 102 -8.21 -29.51 12.28
CA ASP A 102 -9.43 -29.30 13.06
C ASP A 102 -9.10 -28.39 14.26
N MET A 103 -9.08 -27.08 14.01
CA MET A 103 -8.67 -26.08 14.99
C MET A 103 -9.76 -25.79 16.01
N ARG A 104 -9.45 -26.06 17.28
CA ARG A 104 -10.35 -25.84 18.43
C ARG A 104 -9.78 -24.80 19.38
N TYR A 105 -10.64 -24.00 19.97
CA TYR A 105 -10.27 -23.00 20.96
C TYR A 105 -9.53 -23.62 22.15
N LYS A 106 -8.40 -23.02 22.52
CA LYS A 106 -7.57 -23.44 23.65
C LYS A 106 -7.57 -22.39 24.77
N ASN A 107 -7.18 -21.17 24.49
CA ASN A 107 -7.14 -20.07 25.44
C ASN A 107 -7.06 -18.70 24.72
N TYR A 108 -7.07 -17.63 25.50
CA TYR A 108 -6.88 -16.27 24.98
C TYR A 108 -6.07 -15.40 25.95
N THR A 109 -5.56 -14.29 25.42
CA THR A 109 -4.94 -13.21 26.20
C THR A 109 -5.41 -11.85 25.67
N ILE A 110 -5.70 -10.93 26.58
CA ILE A 110 -5.95 -9.51 26.25
C ILE A 110 -4.88 -8.68 26.94
N ARG A 111 -4.29 -7.74 26.20
CA ARG A 111 -3.28 -6.82 26.72
C ARG A 111 -3.42 -5.44 26.11
N ASP A 112 -2.93 -4.41 26.81
CA ASP A 112 -2.79 -3.07 26.27
C ASP A 112 -1.64 -3.01 25.25
N GLY A 113 -1.74 -2.08 24.32
CA GLY A 113 -0.81 -1.91 23.23
C GLY A 113 -1.05 -2.82 22.02
N LYS A 114 -0.39 -2.50 20.94
CA LYS A 114 -0.45 -3.22 19.68
C LYS A 114 0.62 -4.32 19.62
N TYR A 115 0.26 -5.49 19.10
CA TYR A 115 1.26 -6.54 18.80
C TYR A 115 2.21 -6.12 17.67
N SER A 116 3.39 -6.70 17.65
CA SER A 116 4.36 -6.65 16.55
C SER A 116 4.56 -8.02 15.92
N LEU A 117 5.04 -8.05 14.69
CA LEU A 117 5.31 -9.29 13.95
C LEU A 117 6.82 -9.43 13.70
N PRO A 118 7.45 -10.54 14.08
CA PRO A 118 8.87 -10.76 13.85
C PRO A 118 9.24 -10.70 12.36
N GLY A 119 10.12 -9.77 11.97
CA GLY A 119 10.61 -9.63 10.61
C GLY A 119 9.60 -9.05 9.59
N LEU A 120 8.41 -8.68 10.02
CA LEU A 120 7.36 -8.14 9.18
C LEU A 120 6.92 -6.75 9.62
N PRO A 121 6.55 -5.86 8.69
CA PRO A 121 5.88 -4.62 9.02
C PRO A 121 4.49 -4.88 9.61
N ALA A 122 4.09 -4.04 10.53
CA ALA A 122 2.76 -4.07 11.14
C ALA A 122 2.35 -2.67 11.58
N VAL A 123 1.06 -2.43 11.70
CA VAL A 123 0.52 -1.24 12.36
C VAL A 123 1.11 -1.16 13.78
N TYR A 124 1.64 -0.01 14.15
CA TYR A 124 2.16 0.25 15.50
C TYR A 124 1.32 1.31 16.19
N ALA A 125 1.26 1.24 17.51
CA ALA A 125 0.54 2.22 18.35
C ALA A 125 1.13 2.22 19.75
N ASP A 126 0.97 3.33 20.48
CA ASP A 126 1.33 3.42 21.87
C ASP A 126 0.36 2.59 22.72
N ASN A 127 0.76 2.28 23.96
CA ASN A 127 0.00 1.36 24.82
C ASN A 127 -1.42 1.84 25.17
N ASP A 128 -1.66 3.14 25.15
CA ASP A 128 -2.94 3.76 25.41
C ASP A 128 -3.81 3.97 24.16
N GLU A 129 -3.23 3.78 22.98
CA GLU A 129 -3.93 3.95 21.70
C GLU A 129 -4.57 2.66 21.20
N ALA A 130 -4.10 1.50 21.66
CA ALA A 130 -4.54 0.20 21.15
C ALA A 130 -4.63 -0.88 22.23
N GLN A 131 -5.39 -1.94 21.92
CA GLN A 131 -5.38 -3.21 22.66
C GLN A 131 -5.16 -4.38 21.71
N THR A 132 -4.58 -5.46 22.21
CA THR A 132 -4.37 -6.71 21.50
C THR A 132 -5.18 -7.84 22.13
N LEU A 133 -5.94 -8.57 21.31
CA LEU A 133 -6.50 -9.88 21.63
C LEU A 133 -5.70 -10.94 20.88
N GLU A 134 -5.26 -11.95 21.61
CA GLU A 134 -4.64 -13.15 21.08
C GLU A 134 -5.52 -14.35 21.44
N ILE A 135 -5.96 -15.13 20.46
CA ILE A 135 -6.74 -16.36 20.65
C ILE A 135 -5.92 -17.52 20.10
N VAL A 136 -5.69 -18.51 20.94
CA VAL A 136 -4.98 -19.75 20.57
C VAL A 136 -6.00 -20.82 20.24
N LEU A 137 -5.90 -21.36 19.04
CA LEU A 137 -6.57 -22.56 18.57
C LEU A 137 -5.54 -23.69 18.45
N GLU A 138 -5.96 -24.92 18.68
CA GLU A 138 -5.10 -26.11 18.61
C GLU A 138 -5.83 -27.23 17.85
N ASP A 139 -5.12 -27.94 17.00
CA ASP A 139 -5.58 -29.22 16.51
C ASP A 139 -5.20 -30.31 17.53
N PRO A 140 -6.19 -30.91 18.24
CA PRO A 140 -5.90 -31.88 19.30
C PRO A 140 -5.22 -33.15 18.81
N ALA A 141 -5.33 -33.48 17.51
CA ALA A 141 -4.76 -34.72 16.95
C ALA A 141 -3.28 -34.54 16.61
N THR A 142 -2.90 -33.38 16.10
CA THR A 142 -1.54 -33.11 15.62
C THR A 142 -0.70 -32.28 16.59
N GLY A 143 -1.36 -31.49 17.46
CA GLY A 143 -0.71 -30.56 18.35
C GLY A 143 -0.27 -29.23 17.64
N VAL A 144 -0.67 -29.02 16.38
CA VAL A 144 -0.40 -27.76 15.70
C VAL A 144 -1.29 -26.66 16.29
N GLU A 145 -0.70 -25.50 16.55
CA GLU A 145 -1.41 -24.31 17.06
C GLU A 145 -1.56 -23.26 15.97
N ALA A 146 -2.74 -22.63 15.92
CA ALA A 146 -2.96 -21.39 15.19
C ALA A 146 -3.31 -20.26 16.19
N MET A 147 -2.57 -19.16 16.15
CA MET A 147 -2.82 -18.02 17.02
C MET A 147 -3.37 -16.87 16.20
N LEU A 148 -4.59 -16.43 16.50
CA LEU A 148 -5.25 -15.31 15.87
C LEU A 148 -4.96 -14.03 16.66
N LEU A 149 -4.37 -13.05 16.00
CA LEU A 149 -4.07 -11.75 16.58
C LEU A 149 -5.05 -10.70 16.08
N TYR A 150 -5.63 -9.95 16.99
CA TYR A 150 -6.45 -8.79 16.71
C TYR A 150 -5.88 -7.58 17.43
N GLY A 151 -5.52 -6.54 16.67
CA GLY A 151 -5.17 -5.23 17.22
C GLY A 151 -6.35 -4.28 17.03
N VAL A 152 -6.80 -3.65 18.10
CA VAL A 152 -7.93 -2.71 18.07
C VAL A 152 -7.42 -1.30 18.31
N LEU A 153 -7.62 -0.39 17.34
CA LEU A 153 -7.32 1.05 17.45
C LEU A 153 -8.65 1.82 17.47
N PRO A 154 -9.22 2.05 18.67
CA PRO A 154 -10.60 2.49 18.80
C PRO A 154 -10.91 3.83 18.13
N GLU A 155 -10.01 4.81 18.23
CA GLU A 155 -10.23 6.18 17.73
C GLU A 155 -10.14 6.28 16.19
N LEU A 156 -9.55 5.29 15.53
CA LEU A 156 -9.35 5.25 14.08
C LEU A 156 -10.41 4.41 13.35
N ASP A 157 -11.27 3.69 14.05
CA ASP A 157 -12.15 2.66 13.46
C ASP A 157 -11.37 1.60 12.67
N ILE A 158 -10.24 1.16 13.25
CA ILE A 158 -9.34 0.17 12.66
C ILE A 158 -9.24 -1.05 13.58
N ILE A 159 -9.34 -2.21 12.97
CA ILE A 159 -8.98 -3.50 13.56
C ILE A 159 -7.89 -4.10 12.66
N THR A 160 -6.83 -4.65 13.25
CA THR A 160 -5.81 -5.36 12.48
C THR A 160 -5.87 -6.85 12.80
N ARG A 161 -5.49 -7.68 11.82
CA ARG A 161 -5.50 -9.13 11.97
C ARG A 161 -4.25 -9.78 11.39
N SER A 162 -3.75 -10.80 12.11
CA SER A 162 -2.69 -11.69 11.63
C SER A 162 -2.88 -13.09 12.21
N VAL A 163 -2.20 -14.08 11.66
CA VAL A 163 -2.24 -15.48 12.08
C VAL A 163 -0.82 -16.01 12.26
N TYR A 164 -0.55 -16.68 13.38
CA TYR A 164 0.65 -17.50 13.56
C TYR A 164 0.29 -18.98 13.48
N VAL A 165 1.13 -19.74 12.81
CA VAL A 165 1.03 -21.20 12.81
C VAL A 165 2.29 -21.75 13.50
N ARG A 166 2.11 -22.44 14.62
CA ARG A 166 3.19 -23.05 15.39
C ARG A 166 3.11 -24.56 15.31
N ASN A 167 4.20 -25.19 14.94
CA ASN A 167 4.33 -26.64 14.95
C ASN A 167 4.73 -27.12 16.33
N GLN A 168 3.77 -27.59 17.12
CA GLN A 168 4.02 -28.25 18.41
C GLN A 168 4.08 -29.78 18.30
N SER A 169 3.96 -30.32 17.08
CA SER A 169 4.15 -31.74 16.83
C SER A 169 5.63 -32.15 16.88
N SER A 170 5.92 -33.45 16.85
CA SER A 170 7.29 -33.98 16.78
C SER A 170 7.82 -34.10 15.34
N GLU A 171 7.01 -33.83 14.34
CA GLU A 171 7.32 -34.05 12.93
C GLU A 171 7.33 -32.73 12.17
N LYS A 172 8.05 -32.70 11.05
CA LYS A 172 8.01 -31.57 10.11
C LYS A 172 6.64 -31.50 9.46
N ILE A 173 6.06 -30.30 9.41
CA ILE A 173 4.83 -30.00 8.69
C ILE A 173 5.08 -28.95 7.61
N TYR A 174 4.07 -28.72 6.75
CA TYR A 174 4.11 -27.61 5.80
C TYR A 174 2.84 -26.79 5.89
N VAL A 175 3.01 -25.47 5.83
CA VAL A 175 1.91 -24.52 5.64
C VAL A 175 1.74 -24.32 4.13
N ASN A 176 0.62 -24.81 3.57
CA ASN A 176 0.34 -24.70 2.14
C ASN A 176 -0.53 -23.49 1.82
N LYS A 177 -1.36 -23.04 2.78
CA LYS A 177 -2.17 -21.82 2.69
C LYS A 177 -2.36 -21.25 4.08
N VAL A 178 -2.26 -19.94 4.19
CA VAL A 178 -2.65 -19.18 5.39
C VAL A 178 -3.13 -17.81 4.97
N MET A 179 -4.41 -17.52 5.25
CA MET A 179 -4.99 -16.19 5.10
C MET A 179 -4.87 -15.43 6.40
N SER A 180 -4.37 -14.22 6.33
CA SER A 180 -4.19 -13.35 7.50
C SER A 180 -5.52 -12.85 8.07
N ALA A 181 -6.53 -12.70 7.18
CA ALA A 181 -7.88 -12.30 7.56
C ALA A 181 -8.94 -13.07 6.79
N GLU A 182 -10.01 -13.38 7.51
CA GLU A 182 -11.26 -13.95 7.03
C GLU A 182 -12.43 -13.16 7.63
N LEU A 183 -13.41 -12.81 6.80
CA LEU A 183 -14.70 -12.26 7.21
C LEU A 183 -15.82 -13.02 6.52
N ASP A 184 -16.71 -13.61 7.31
CA ASP A 184 -17.90 -14.31 6.85
C ASP A 184 -19.15 -13.47 7.08
N PHE A 185 -19.88 -13.16 6.02
CA PHE A 185 -21.13 -12.42 6.04
C PHE A 185 -22.31 -13.38 5.82
N LEU A 186 -23.15 -13.52 6.83
CA LEU A 186 -24.32 -14.42 6.80
C LEU A 186 -25.36 -14.01 5.77
N TYR A 187 -25.43 -12.71 5.44
CA TYR A 187 -26.36 -12.13 4.48
C TYR A 187 -25.79 -10.82 3.92
N GLY A 188 -26.39 -10.32 2.89
CA GLY A 188 -26.04 -9.06 2.23
C GLY A 188 -25.89 -9.23 0.73
N ASP A 189 -25.99 -8.14 0.02
CA ASP A 189 -25.71 -8.08 -1.42
C ASP A 189 -24.69 -6.97 -1.66
N TYR A 190 -23.53 -7.37 -2.13
CA TYR A 190 -22.35 -6.53 -2.18
C TYR A 190 -21.80 -6.36 -3.59
N ASP A 191 -21.07 -5.28 -3.78
CA ASP A 191 -20.12 -5.10 -4.86
C ASP A 191 -18.70 -5.24 -4.32
N LEU A 192 -17.84 -5.88 -5.10
CA LEU A 192 -16.40 -5.95 -4.86
C LEU A 192 -15.70 -4.84 -5.63
N LEU A 193 -14.92 -4.01 -4.91
CA LEU A 193 -14.04 -3.02 -5.51
C LEU A 193 -12.61 -3.52 -5.41
N THR A 194 -11.89 -3.47 -6.54
CA THR A 194 -10.48 -3.82 -6.68
C THR A 194 -9.75 -2.77 -7.50
N PHE A 195 -8.42 -2.76 -7.39
CA PHE A 195 -7.56 -1.76 -8.01
C PHE A 195 -6.59 -2.48 -8.94
N TYR A 196 -6.97 -2.59 -10.21
CA TYR A 196 -6.20 -3.28 -11.24
C TYR A 196 -5.37 -2.31 -12.06
N GLY A 197 -4.43 -2.83 -12.84
CA GLY A 197 -3.67 -1.98 -13.74
C GLY A 197 -2.56 -2.70 -14.50
N ARG A 198 -1.60 -1.90 -14.91
CA ARG A 198 -0.35 -2.29 -15.55
C ARG A 198 0.70 -1.24 -15.26
N HIS A 199 1.96 -1.50 -15.63
CA HIS A 199 3.01 -0.48 -15.62
C HIS A 199 2.54 0.79 -16.34
N ALA A 200 2.76 1.94 -15.75
CA ALA A 200 2.36 3.26 -16.23
C ALA A 200 0.82 3.49 -16.35
N MET A 201 0.02 2.64 -15.73
CA MET A 201 -1.44 2.83 -15.60
C MET A 201 -1.96 1.96 -14.44
N GLU A 202 -1.48 2.23 -13.24
CA GLU A 202 -1.73 1.46 -12.02
C GLU A 202 -3.03 1.87 -11.35
N ARG A 203 -3.59 0.97 -10.54
CA ARG A 203 -4.71 1.18 -9.60
C ARG A 203 -5.97 1.79 -10.21
N ASN A 204 -6.36 1.31 -11.39
CA ASN A 204 -7.67 1.64 -11.94
C ASN A 204 -8.76 0.99 -11.09
N LEU A 205 -9.76 1.76 -10.70
CA LEU A 205 -10.90 1.25 -9.94
C LEU A 205 -11.75 0.31 -10.80
N GLN A 206 -12.03 -0.88 -10.27
CA GLN A 206 -13.05 -1.78 -10.78
C GLN A 206 -14.08 -2.05 -9.69
N ARG A 207 -15.37 -1.89 -9.98
CA ARG A 207 -16.49 -2.23 -9.11
C ARG A 207 -17.40 -3.23 -9.83
N VAL A 208 -17.53 -4.43 -9.26
CA VAL A 208 -18.31 -5.53 -9.85
C VAL A 208 -19.22 -6.17 -8.80
N PRO A 209 -20.43 -6.62 -9.16
CA PRO A 209 -21.30 -7.37 -8.25
C PRO A 209 -20.60 -8.66 -7.77
N VAL A 210 -20.75 -8.98 -6.48
CA VAL A 210 -20.35 -10.29 -5.95
C VAL A 210 -21.30 -11.36 -6.49
N ALA A 211 -20.78 -12.35 -7.18
CA ALA A 211 -21.51 -13.44 -7.81
C ALA A 211 -21.17 -14.79 -7.16
N HIS A 212 -22.01 -15.81 -7.34
CA HIS A 212 -21.73 -17.17 -6.88
C HIS A 212 -20.39 -17.68 -7.44
N GLY A 213 -19.64 -18.36 -6.58
CA GLY A 213 -18.28 -18.78 -6.84
C GLY A 213 -17.26 -17.75 -6.33
N SER A 214 -16.00 -17.92 -6.69
CA SER A 214 -14.89 -17.08 -6.22
C SER A 214 -14.52 -16.00 -7.22
N GLN A 215 -14.35 -14.76 -6.71
CA GLN A 215 -13.73 -13.65 -7.41
C GLN A 215 -12.39 -13.37 -6.73
N MET A 216 -11.30 -13.44 -7.48
CA MET A 216 -9.94 -13.41 -6.92
C MET A 216 -9.10 -12.31 -7.55
N ILE A 217 -8.25 -11.71 -6.76
CA ILE A 217 -7.10 -10.89 -7.18
C ILE A 217 -5.83 -11.43 -6.54
N GLY A 218 -4.67 -11.13 -7.10
CA GLY A 218 -3.43 -11.57 -6.48
C GLY A 218 -2.21 -11.28 -7.33
N SER A 219 -1.05 -11.68 -6.80
CA SER A 219 0.23 -11.61 -7.47
C SER A 219 1.06 -12.84 -7.20
N VAL A 220 1.70 -13.35 -8.24
CA VAL A 220 2.75 -14.40 -8.19
C VAL A 220 4.10 -13.85 -8.68
N ARG A 221 4.25 -12.52 -8.69
CA ARG A 221 5.38 -11.80 -9.28
C ARG A 221 6.55 -11.58 -8.31
N GLY A 222 6.43 -12.06 -7.07
CA GLY A 222 7.38 -11.73 -6.01
C GLY A 222 7.18 -10.34 -5.40
N THR A 223 6.21 -9.59 -5.91
CA THR A 223 5.81 -8.25 -5.45
C THR A 223 4.30 -8.14 -5.39
N SER A 224 3.77 -7.10 -4.71
CA SER A 224 2.34 -6.77 -4.74
C SER A 224 1.83 -6.41 -6.15
N SER A 225 2.68 -5.90 -7.02
CA SER A 225 2.55 -5.72 -8.48
C SER A 225 1.74 -4.51 -8.98
N HIS A 226 1.97 -4.16 -10.27
CA HIS A 226 1.19 -3.14 -10.98
C HIS A 226 -0.22 -3.64 -11.34
N GLN A 227 -0.39 -4.98 -11.45
CA GLN A 227 -1.61 -5.59 -12.00
C GLN A 227 -2.77 -5.57 -11.01
N TYR A 228 -2.49 -5.78 -9.73
CA TYR A 228 -3.46 -5.69 -8.65
C TYR A 228 -2.80 -5.09 -7.40
N ASN A 229 -3.51 -4.19 -6.73
CA ASN A 229 -3.09 -3.69 -5.43
C ASN A 229 -3.60 -4.64 -4.32
N PRO A 230 -2.83 -4.89 -3.25
CA PRO A 230 -3.21 -5.81 -2.18
C PRO A 230 -4.26 -5.19 -1.23
N MET A 231 -5.32 -4.66 -1.80
CA MET A 231 -6.46 -4.07 -1.10
C MET A 231 -7.76 -4.42 -1.81
N MET A 232 -8.78 -4.72 -1.03
CA MET A 232 -10.15 -4.96 -1.50
C MET A 232 -11.15 -4.20 -0.65
N ILE A 233 -12.24 -3.75 -1.28
CA ILE A 233 -13.38 -3.15 -0.59
C ILE A 233 -14.63 -3.93 -0.96
N LEU A 234 -15.39 -4.36 0.05
CA LEU A 234 -16.72 -4.93 -0.11
C LEU A 234 -17.72 -3.85 0.27
N ALA A 235 -18.56 -3.42 -0.67
CA ALA A 235 -19.50 -2.32 -0.50
C ALA A 235 -20.95 -2.77 -0.73
N GLU A 236 -21.87 -2.25 0.07
CA GLU A 236 -23.30 -2.39 -0.21
C GLU A 236 -23.64 -1.75 -1.57
N LYS A 237 -24.71 -2.22 -2.22
CA LYS A 237 -25.06 -1.82 -3.60
C LYS A 237 -25.24 -0.32 -3.81
N ASP A 238 -25.79 0.36 -2.82
CA ASP A 238 -26.08 1.78 -2.85
C ASP A 238 -24.98 2.67 -2.27
N THR A 239 -23.86 2.06 -1.85
CA THR A 239 -22.71 2.81 -1.33
C THR A 239 -22.11 3.73 -2.38
N THR A 240 -21.93 4.99 -1.98
CA THR A 240 -21.29 6.06 -2.76
C THR A 240 -20.03 6.57 -2.04
N GLU A 241 -19.50 7.69 -2.50
CA GLU A 241 -18.40 8.38 -1.80
C GLU A 241 -18.83 8.91 -0.42
N ASP A 242 -20.10 9.26 -0.24
CA ASP A 242 -20.60 10.02 0.91
C ASP A 242 -21.61 9.26 1.79
N HIS A 243 -22.06 8.07 1.40
CA HIS A 243 -22.95 7.23 2.21
C HIS A 243 -22.88 5.75 1.86
N GLY A 244 -23.44 4.91 2.72
CA GLY A 244 -23.57 3.46 2.58
C GLY A 244 -22.45 2.69 3.26
N GLY A 245 -22.74 1.39 3.54
CA GLY A 245 -21.84 0.48 4.24
C GLY A 245 -20.73 -0.05 3.35
N CYS A 246 -19.49 -0.02 3.85
CA CYS A 246 -18.36 -0.61 3.15
C CYS A 246 -17.27 -1.12 4.12
N TYR A 247 -16.64 -2.22 3.72
CA TYR A 247 -15.60 -2.94 4.44
C TYR A 247 -14.33 -2.94 3.61
N ALA A 248 -13.18 -2.59 4.22
CA ALA A 248 -11.87 -2.69 3.57
C ALA A 248 -11.01 -3.76 4.22
N MET A 249 -10.26 -4.48 3.40
CA MET A 249 -9.07 -5.25 3.75
C MET A 249 -7.87 -4.67 3.02
N SER A 250 -6.83 -4.24 3.74
CA SER A 250 -5.56 -3.75 3.17
C SER A 250 -4.40 -4.54 3.75
N PHE A 251 -3.56 -5.13 2.89
CA PHE A 251 -2.49 -6.03 3.29
C PHE A 251 -1.19 -5.30 3.56
N VAL A 252 -0.60 -5.53 4.71
CA VAL A 252 0.70 -4.94 5.10
C VAL A 252 1.82 -5.88 4.66
N TYR A 253 1.94 -6.07 3.33
CA TYR A 253 2.91 -6.98 2.74
C TYR A 253 3.23 -6.61 1.29
N SER A 254 4.49 -6.75 0.91
CA SER A 254 4.99 -6.32 -0.41
C SER A 254 5.31 -7.49 -1.36
N GLY A 255 5.03 -8.72 -0.95
CA GLY A 255 5.26 -9.94 -1.74
C GLY A 255 4.00 -10.48 -2.41
N ASN A 256 4.04 -11.76 -2.75
CA ASN A 256 2.91 -12.47 -3.36
C ASN A 256 1.71 -12.52 -2.42
N PHE A 257 0.55 -12.11 -2.92
CA PHE A 257 -0.68 -12.08 -2.14
C PHE A 257 -1.86 -12.67 -2.91
N GLN A 258 -2.88 -13.07 -2.18
CA GLN A 258 -4.18 -13.47 -2.70
C GLN A 258 -5.28 -12.80 -1.89
N GLY A 259 -6.21 -12.16 -2.60
CA GLY A 259 -7.48 -11.71 -2.07
C GLY A 259 -8.62 -12.42 -2.77
N GLU A 260 -9.60 -12.89 -2.03
CA GLU A 260 -10.72 -13.66 -2.55
C GLU A 260 -12.04 -13.22 -1.92
N VAL A 261 -13.09 -13.11 -2.74
CA VAL A 261 -14.46 -13.00 -2.27
C VAL A 261 -15.26 -14.13 -2.89
N LEU A 262 -15.80 -15.00 -2.04
CA LEU A 262 -16.60 -16.14 -2.43
C LEU A 262 -18.05 -15.93 -1.98
N LYS A 263 -19.02 -16.12 -2.89
CA LYS A 263 -20.44 -16.26 -2.56
C LYS A 263 -20.86 -17.70 -2.70
N ASP A 264 -21.32 -18.30 -1.59
CA ASP A 264 -21.63 -19.71 -1.49
C ASP A 264 -23.06 -20.05 -1.96
N GLN A 265 -23.43 -21.33 -1.90
CA GLN A 265 -24.74 -21.85 -2.28
C GLN A 265 -25.88 -21.35 -1.38
N TYR A 266 -25.59 -20.79 -0.22
CA TYR A 266 -26.56 -20.24 0.74
C TYR A 266 -26.67 -18.72 0.68
N ASN A 267 -26.02 -18.08 -0.32
CA ASN A 267 -25.90 -16.62 -0.49
C ASN A 267 -25.08 -15.92 0.63
N GLN A 268 -24.30 -16.67 1.37
CA GLN A 268 -23.32 -16.10 2.30
C GLN A 268 -22.10 -15.64 1.52
N THR A 269 -21.41 -14.65 2.04
CA THR A 269 -20.18 -14.11 1.42
C THR A 269 -19.01 -14.30 2.36
N ARG A 270 -17.91 -14.88 1.87
CA ARG A 270 -16.62 -14.97 2.55
C ARG A 270 -15.61 -14.07 1.87
N MET A 271 -14.91 -13.24 2.63
CA MET A 271 -13.83 -12.39 2.15
C MET A 271 -12.53 -12.78 2.82
N LEU A 272 -11.48 -13.05 2.03
CA LEU A 272 -10.19 -13.56 2.46
C LEU A 272 -9.06 -12.68 1.92
N LEU A 273 -8.01 -12.44 2.72
CA LEU A 273 -6.79 -11.79 2.26
C LEU A 273 -5.57 -12.36 2.99
N GLY A 274 -4.54 -12.76 2.24
CA GLY A 274 -3.32 -13.33 2.79
C GLY A 274 -2.25 -13.60 1.76
N VAL A 275 -1.30 -14.46 2.13
CA VAL A 275 -0.21 -14.89 1.24
C VAL A 275 -0.77 -15.76 0.11
N GLN A 276 -0.26 -15.54 -1.11
CA GLN A 276 -0.62 -16.34 -2.29
C GLN A 276 -0.25 -17.81 -2.09
N GLU A 277 -1.21 -18.72 -2.27
CA GLU A 277 -1.00 -20.16 -2.12
C GLU A 277 -0.25 -20.82 -3.30
N GLU A 278 -0.34 -20.24 -4.48
CA GLU A 278 0.36 -20.75 -5.66
C GLU A 278 1.88 -20.68 -5.48
N CYS A 279 2.54 -21.81 -5.60
CA CYS A 279 3.98 -21.96 -5.36
C CYS A 279 4.44 -21.71 -3.91
N PHE A 280 3.50 -21.62 -2.96
CA PHE A 280 3.79 -21.48 -1.53
C PHE A 280 3.66 -22.85 -0.83
N ARG A 281 4.71 -23.28 -0.16
CA ARG A 281 4.76 -24.44 0.70
C ARG A 281 5.86 -24.20 1.73
N TYR A 282 5.48 -23.71 2.91
CA TYR A 282 6.44 -23.28 3.92
C TYR A 282 6.68 -24.39 4.95
N PRO A 283 7.93 -24.87 5.10
CA PRO A 283 8.26 -25.93 6.06
C PRO A 283 8.31 -25.38 7.48
N LEU A 284 7.82 -26.15 8.43
CA LEU A 284 8.00 -25.90 9.87
C LEU A 284 8.52 -27.16 10.54
N GLU A 285 9.74 -27.11 11.06
CA GLU A 285 10.27 -28.12 11.94
C GLU A 285 9.56 -28.07 13.32
N ALA A 286 9.74 -29.09 14.14
CA ALA A 286 9.18 -29.12 15.49
C ALA A 286 9.60 -27.88 16.30
N GLY A 287 8.64 -27.15 16.85
CA GLY A 287 8.82 -25.93 17.63
C GLY A 287 8.93 -24.64 16.82
N GLU A 288 8.99 -24.69 15.47
CA GLU A 288 9.04 -23.49 14.63
C GLU A 288 7.66 -22.83 14.46
N THR A 289 7.68 -21.55 14.12
CA THR A 289 6.49 -20.72 13.94
C THR A 289 6.56 -19.99 12.61
N PHE A 290 5.49 -20.05 11.81
CA PHE A 290 5.25 -19.17 10.67
C PHE A 290 4.41 -17.98 11.11
N TYR A 291 4.76 -16.78 10.64
CA TYR A 291 4.03 -15.54 10.92
C TYR A 291 3.41 -15.04 9.62
N ALA A 292 2.08 -15.00 9.53
CA ALA A 292 1.41 -14.39 8.38
C ALA A 292 1.49 -12.85 8.48
N PRO A 293 1.64 -12.13 7.37
CA PRO A 293 1.62 -10.67 7.37
C PRO A 293 0.28 -10.11 7.85
N GLU A 294 0.26 -8.86 8.31
CA GLU A 294 -0.92 -8.23 8.86
C GLU A 294 -1.91 -7.75 7.79
N VAL A 295 -3.21 -7.78 8.10
CA VAL A 295 -4.29 -7.12 7.36
C VAL A 295 -4.90 -6.02 8.22
N ILE A 296 -5.09 -4.84 7.64
CA ILE A 296 -5.85 -3.74 8.22
C ILE A 296 -7.31 -3.90 7.78
N LEU A 297 -8.22 -3.93 8.76
CA LEU A 297 -9.67 -3.96 8.58
C LEU A 297 -10.25 -2.60 8.96
N SER A 298 -11.18 -2.08 8.15
CA SER A 298 -11.99 -0.91 8.48
C SER A 298 -13.41 -1.08 7.95
N TYR A 299 -14.38 -0.60 8.69
CA TYR A 299 -15.78 -0.49 8.28
C TYR A 299 -16.31 0.91 8.54
N THR A 300 -17.19 1.38 7.67
CA THR A 300 -18.01 2.57 7.89
C THR A 300 -19.33 2.46 7.14
N ASP A 301 -20.38 3.14 7.63
CA ASP A 301 -21.64 3.35 6.93
C ASP A 301 -21.76 4.76 6.30
N GLN A 302 -20.64 5.52 6.30
CA GLN A 302 -20.56 6.91 5.82
C GLN A 302 -19.90 7.04 4.43
N GLY A 303 -19.85 5.96 3.67
CA GLY A 303 -19.33 5.93 2.30
C GLY A 303 -17.81 5.85 2.19
N MET A 304 -17.32 5.82 0.94
CA MET A 304 -15.94 5.48 0.62
C MET A 304 -14.94 6.58 0.97
N ASN A 305 -15.34 7.87 1.00
CA ASN A 305 -14.48 8.95 1.45
C ASN A 305 -14.10 8.75 2.93
N ARG A 306 -15.07 8.38 3.78
CA ARG A 306 -14.82 8.11 5.19
C ARG A 306 -13.95 6.88 5.38
N LEU A 307 -14.21 5.79 4.64
CA LEU A 307 -13.37 4.59 4.67
C LEU A 307 -11.91 4.91 4.33
N SER A 308 -11.71 5.69 3.26
CA SER A 308 -10.37 6.14 2.85
C SER A 308 -9.69 6.98 3.94
N GLN A 309 -10.41 7.89 4.59
CA GLN A 309 -9.87 8.73 5.66
C GLN A 309 -9.44 7.90 6.89
N ASN A 310 -10.15 6.84 7.24
CA ASN A 310 -9.74 5.90 8.29
C ASN A 310 -8.40 5.23 7.91
N LEU A 311 -8.31 4.69 6.69
CA LEU A 311 -7.08 4.07 6.17
C LEU A 311 -5.92 5.08 6.07
N HIS A 312 -6.17 6.29 5.53
CA HIS A 312 -5.16 7.35 5.43
C HIS A 312 -4.58 7.73 6.79
N SER A 313 -5.44 7.85 7.82
CA SER A 313 -5.00 8.15 9.18
C SER A 313 -4.14 7.02 9.74
N CYS A 314 -4.58 5.77 9.57
CA CYS A 314 -3.83 4.59 9.98
C CYS A 314 -2.46 4.54 9.29
N ILE A 315 -2.41 4.67 7.97
CA ILE A 315 -1.14 4.60 7.21
C ILE A 315 -0.20 5.73 7.61
N ARG A 316 -0.70 6.98 7.67
CA ARG A 316 0.13 8.14 7.98
C ARG A 316 0.74 8.06 9.37
N HIS A 317 -0.04 7.68 10.38
CA HIS A 317 0.38 7.79 11.78
C HIS A 317 0.87 6.47 12.38
N HIS A 318 0.43 5.33 11.84
CA HIS A 318 0.64 4.01 12.44
C HIS A 318 1.28 2.97 11.49
N ILE A 319 1.59 3.36 10.25
CA ILE A 319 2.43 2.58 9.32
C ILE A 319 3.70 3.35 8.99
N CYS A 320 3.62 4.56 8.42
CA CYS A 320 4.79 5.36 8.09
C CYS A 320 5.61 5.69 9.34
N ARG A 321 6.94 5.49 9.27
CA ARG A 321 7.88 5.73 10.38
C ARG A 321 8.76 6.95 10.12
N GLY A 322 9.49 7.37 11.14
CA GLY A 322 10.45 8.46 11.07
C GLY A 322 9.79 9.85 11.00
N LYS A 323 10.61 10.88 10.85
CA LYS A 323 10.16 12.28 10.86
C LYS A 323 9.22 12.62 9.71
N TYR A 324 9.42 11.99 8.56
CA TYR A 324 8.64 12.25 7.35
C TYR A 324 7.20 11.70 7.37
N LYS A 325 6.77 11.00 8.42
CA LYS A 325 5.35 10.68 8.58
C LYS A 325 4.48 11.95 8.72
N THR A 326 5.05 13.05 9.23
CA THR A 326 4.35 14.31 9.50
C THR A 326 5.02 15.54 8.87
N GLU A 327 6.33 15.49 8.61
CA GLU A 327 7.05 16.61 8.00
C GLU A 327 6.77 16.72 6.49
N VAL A 328 6.68 17.95 6.03
CA VAL A 328 6.57 18.26 4.59
C VAL A 328 7.85 17.84 3.88
N ARG A 329 7.72 17.22 2.70
CA ARG A 329 8.86 16.79 1.89
C ARG A 329 9.51 17.98 1.20
N PRO A 330 10.83 17.93 0.96
CA PRO A 330 11.51 18.94 0.14
C PRO A 330 10.97 18.87 -1.30
N VAL A 331 10.83 20.03 -1.95
CA VAL A 331 10.59 20.09 -3.39
C VAL A 331 11.86 19.65 -4.10
N LEU A 332 11.77 18.63 -4.95
CA LEU A 332 12.93 18.06 -5.63
C LEU A 332 12.88 18.23 -7.15
N VAL A 333 14.04 18.12 -7.80
CA VAL A 333 14.17 17.81 -9.22
C VAL A 333 14.90 16.48 -9.35
N ASN A 334 14.32 15.54 -10.13
CA ASN A 334 14.94 14.27 -10.47
C ASN A 334 15.64 14.40 -11.83
N SER A 335 16.85 13.84 -11.96
CA SER A 335 17.66 13.96 -13.17
C SER A 335 17.25 13.01 -14.30
N TRP A 336 16.34 12.03 -14.07
CA TRP A 336 16.03 11.00 -15.04
C TRP A 336 15.50 11.57 -16.36
N GLU A 337 14.34 12.22 -16.36
CA GLU A 337 13.78 12.82 -17.59
C GLU A 337 14.57 14.06 -18.06
N ALA A 338 15.47 14.61 -17.22
CA ALA A 338 16.34 15.73 -17.62
C ALA A 338 17.54 15.27 -18.49
N ALA A 339 18.15 14.11 -18.17
CA ALA A 339 19.42 13.73 -18.78
C ALA A 339 19.56 12.23 -19.08
N TYR A 340 18.68 11.36 -18.55
CA TYR A 340 18.82 9.91 -18.62
C TYR A 340 20.22 9.45 -18.22
N PHE A 341 20.91 8.64 -19.06
CA PHE A 341 22.30 8.21 -18.83
C PHE A 341 23.36 9.21 -19.30
N ASP A 342 22.99 10.30 -19.99
CA ASP A 342 23.93 11.28 -20.57
C ASP A 342 24.17 12.47 -19.63
N PHE A 343 24.97 12.24 -18.60
CA PHE A 343 25.32 13.27 -17.62
C PHE A 343 26.77 13.18 -17.13
N THR A 344 27.27 14.29 -16.61
CA THR A 344 28.54 14.43 -15.88
C THR A 344 28.27 15.15 -14.57
N GLY A 345 29.24 15.20 -13.66
CA GLY A 345 29.15 15.99 -12.43
C GLY A 345 28.88 17.47 -12.70
N GLU A 346 29.46 18.03 -13.78
CA GLU A 346 29.23 19.43 -14.17
C GLU A 346 27.81 19.66 -14.71
N THR A 347 27.25 18.71 -15.47
CA THR A 347 25.85 18.77 -15.93
C THR A 347 24.88 18.81 -14.73
N LEU A 348 25.11 17.92 -13.75
CA LEU A 348 24.31 17.83 -12.54
C LEU A 348 24.45 19.08 -11.65
N TYR A 349 25.67 19.62 -11.53
CA TYR A 349 25.90 20.86 -10.79
C TYR A 349 25.17 22.06 -11.42
N ASN A 350 25.15 22.17 -12.75
CA ASN A 350 24.42 23.22 -13.46
C ASN A 350 22.90 23.06 -13.27
N LEU A 351 22.38 21.84 -13.27
CA LEU A 351 20.97 21.56 -12.95
C LEU A 351 20.63 21.97 -11.50
N ALA A 352 21.52 21.65 -10.53
CA ALA A 352 21.35 22.07 -9.13
C ALA A 352 21.39 23.60 -8.96
N LYS A 353 22.26 24.28 -9.71
CA LYS A 353 22.33 25.74 -9.69
C LYS A 353 21.04 26.38 -10.20
N GLU A 354 20.46 25.86 -11.28
CA GLU A 354 19.17 26.30 -11.79
C GLU A 354 18.04 25.98 -10.82
N ALA A 355 18.01 24.76 -10.27
CA ALA A 355 17.07 24.35 -9.24
C ALA A 355 17.05 25.33 -8.06
N ARG A 356 18.24 25.73 -7.56
CA ARG A 356 18.35 26.73 -6.49
C ARG A 356 17.74 28.07 -6.88
N SER A 357 17.96 28.53 -8.11
CA SER A 357 17.44 29.81 -8.62
C SER A 357 15.91 29.87 -8.67
N LEU A 358 15.29 28.67 -8.86
CA LEU A 358 13.85 28.48 -8.91
C LEU A 358 13.22 28.19 -7.54
N GLY A 359 14.04 27.94 -6.52
CA GLY A 359 13.56 27.63 -5.16
C GLY A 359 13.37 26.15 -4.88
N ILE A 360 13.87 25.27 -5.71
CA ILE A 360 13.88 23.80 -5.49
C ILE A 360 14.88 23.46 -4.39
N ASP A 361 14.51 22.55 -3.50
CA ASP A 361 15.26 22.23 -2.29
C ASP A 361 16.29 21.11 -2.49
N MET A 362 16.09 20.21 -3.47
CA MET A 362 16.86 18.98 -3.62
C MET A 362 17.08 18.59 -5.08
N LEU A 363 18.29 18.12 -5.40
CA LEU A 363 18.60 17.40 -6.64
C LEU A 363 18.69 15.91 -6.34
N VAL A 364 18.00 15.08 -7.11
CA VAL A 364 18.09 13.61 -7.05
C VAL A 364 18.84 13.11 -8.29
N LEU A 365 19.99 12.46 -8.07
CA LEU A 365 20.75 11.76 -9.10
C LEU A 365 20.14 10.37 -9.31
N ASP A 366 19.46 10.18 -10.44
CA ASP A 366 18.81 8.93 -10.83
C ASP A 366 19.84 7.90 -11.41
N ASP A 367 19.37 6.85 -12.08
CA ASP A 367 20.19 5.73 -12.59
C ASP A 367 21.41 6.18 -13.43
N GLY A 368 22.51 5.42 -13.36
CA GLY A 368 23.68 5.60 -14.23
C GLY A 368 24.94 6.18 -13.56
N TRP A 369 25.00 6.35 -12.25
CA TRP A 369 26.12 6.93 -11.52
C TRP A 369 27.20 5.93 -11.07
N PHE A 370 26.94 4.62 -11.14
CA PHE A 370 27.74 3.54 -10.56
C PHE A 370 28.30 2.57 -11.60
N GLY A 371 29.36 1.83 -11.25
CA GLY A 371 29.95 0.76 -12.05
C GLY A 371 30.18 1.17 -13.53
N LYS A 372 29.75 0.30 -14.45
CA LYS A 372 29.73 0.55 -15.90
C LYS A 372 28.33 0.84 -16.41
N ARG A 373 27.52 1.54 -15.62
CA ARG A 373 26.11 1.83 -15.91
C ARG A 373 25.95 3.01 -16.86
N ASP A 374 26.23 2.81 -18.14
CA ASP A 374 26.03 3.82 -19.20
C ASP A 374 24.75 3.58 -20.01
N ASP A 375 24.11 2.46 -19.79
CA ASP A 375 22.79 2.05 -20.32
C ASP A 375 22.15 1.03 -19.36
N ASP A 376 21.00 0.45 -19.71
CA ASP A 376 20.27 -0.50 -18.87
C ASP A 376 20.73 -1.97 -19.02
N ASN A 377 21.86 -2.23 -19.71
CA ASN A 377 22.34 -3.59 -20.01
C ASN A 377 23.37 -4.11 -19.02
N SER A 378 24.01 -3.24 -18.20
CA SER A 378 25.14 -3.59 -17.37
C SER A 378 25.13 -2.89 -16.01
N GLY A 379 26.03 -3.30 -15.11
CA GLY A 379 26.44 -2.59 -13.91
C GLY A 379 25.56 -2.77 -12.67
N LEU A 380 24.33 -3.28 -12.74
CA LEU A 380 23.53 -3.55 -11.52
C LEU A 380 24.24 -4.58 -10.62
N GLY A 381 24.33 -4.27 -9.33
CA GLY A 381 25.10 -5.01 -8.35
C GLY A 381 26.45 -4.37 -8.01
N ASP A 382 26.97 -3.51 -8.86
CA ASP A 382 28.28 -2.84 -8.71
C ASP A 382 28.09 -1.45 -8.09
N TRP A 383 27.74 -1.38 -6.81
CA TRP A 383 27.41 -0.14 -6.11
C TRP A 383 28.67 0.64 -5.69
N TYR A 384 29.52 0.96 -6.67
CA TYR A 384 30.66 1.87 -6.52
C TYR A 384 30.58 2.99 -7.55
N VAL A 385 30.98 4.19 -7.13
CA VAL A 385 30.82 5.42 -7.93
C VAL A 385 31.64 5.36 -9.22
N ASN A 386 31.04 5.72 -10.35
CA ASN A 386 31.75 5.93 -11.62
C ASN A 386 32.35 7.34 -11.66
N GLU A 387 33.46 7.55 -10.95
CA GLU A 387 34.16 8.83 -10.89
C GLU A 387 34.63 9.33 -12.25
N LYS A 388 34.92 8.42 -13.19
CA LYS A 388 35.30 8.79 -14.55
C LYS A 388 34.15 9.46 -15.30
N LYS A 389 32.93 8.97 -15.16
CA LYS A 389 31.71 9.56 -15.75
C LYS A 389 31.35 10.88 -15.08
N LEU A 390 31.41 10.94 -13.76
CA LEU A 390 31.16 12.17 -13.01
C LEU A 390 32.25 13.23 -13.25
N GLY A 391 33.49 12.82 -13.52
CA GLY A 391 34.65 13.70 -13.60
C GLY A 391 35.21 14.14 -12.25
N GLU A 392 34.62 13.67 -11.15
CA GLU A 392 34.98 13.96 -9.77
C GLU A 392 34.48 12.86 -8.83
N THR A 393 34.84 12.91 -7.53
CA THR A 393 34.28 12.03 -6.51
C THR A 393 32.81 12.40 -6.21
N LEU A 394 31.99 11.42 -5.81
CA LEU A 394 30.59 11.70 -5.40
C LEU A 394 30.55 12.70 -4.22
N GLY A 395 31.41 12.53 -3.22
CA GLY A 395 31.50 13.48 -2.10
C GLY A 395 31.88 14.91 -2.53
N GLY A 396 32.72 15.06 -3.56
CA GLY A 396 33.05 16.36 -4.18
C GLY A 396 31.83 17.01 -4.82
N LEU A 397 31.11 16.28 -5.67
CA LEU A 397 29.88 16.73 -6.31
C LEU A 397 28.81 17.12 -5.28
N VAL A 398 28.53 16.22 -4.33
CA VAL A 398 27.53 16.45 -3.26
C VAL A 398 27.87 17.71 -2.47
N LYS A 399 29.14 17.90 -2.11
CA LYS A 399 29.57 19.12 -1.42
C LYS A 399 29.33 20.38 -2.24
N ARG A 400 29.67 20.38 -3.53
CA ARG A 400 29.40 21.52 -4.44
C ARG A 400 27.91 21.86 -4.50
N VAL A 401 27.04 20.85 -4.59
CA VAL A 401 25.58 21.01 -4.60
C VAL A 401 25.09 21.56 -3.25
N ASN A 402 25.58 21.01 -2.14
CA ASN A 402 25.21 21.50 -0.80
C ASN A 402 25.69 22.94 -0.56
N ASP A 403 26.86 23.34 -1.09
CA ASP A 403 27.36 24.72 -0.99
C ASP A 403 26.43 25.75 -1.71
N LEU A 404 25.59 25.30 -2.66
CA LEU A 404 24.49 26.09 -3.24
C LEU A 404 23.26 26.21 -2.32
N GLY A 405 23.20 25.42 -1.24
CA GLY A 405 22.03 25.28 -0.36
C GLY A 405 20.97 24.33 -0.95
N VAL A 406 21.38 23.40 -1.79
CA VAL A 406 20.54 22.34 -2.37
C VAL A 406 20.92 21.01 -1.74
N LYS A 407 19.93 20.24 -1.29
CA LYS A 407 20.09 18.88 -0.78
C LYS A 407 20.41 17.91 -1.90
N PHE A 408 20.92 16.72 -1.56
CA PHE A 408 21.26 15.71 -2.55
C PHE A 408 20.61 14.38 -2.26
N GLY A 409 20.01 13.77 -3.27
CA GLY A 409 19.46 12.43 -3.26
C GLY A 409 20.09 11.52 -4.31
N ILE A 410 19.91 10.21 -4.15
CA ILE A 410 20.47 9.20 -5.05
C ILE A 410 19.49 8.07 -5.30
N TRP A 411 19.54 7.48 -6.49
CA TRP A 411 18.75 6.30 -6.89
C TRP A 411 19.57 5.02 -6.66
N ILE A 412 18.91 3.97 -6.21
CA ILE A 412 19.48 2.62 -6.09
C ILE A 412 18.45 1.55 -6.52
N GLU A 413 18.92 0.40 -7.02
CA GLU A 413 18.12 -0.79 -7.31
C GLU A 413 18.84 -2.04 -6.71
N PRO A 414 18.88 -2.17 -5.38
CA PRO A 414 19.80 -3.10 -4.71
C PRO A 414 19.41 -4.56 -4.79
N GLU A 415 18.19 -4.87 -5.22
CA GLU A 415 17.67 -6.23 -5.36
C GLU A 415 18.04 -6.87 -6.72
N MET A 416 18.65 -6.11 -7.64
CA MET A 416 18.91 -6.53 -9.00
C MET A 416 20.41 -6.69 -9.29
N ILE A 417 20.70 -7.53 -10.28
CA ILE A 417 22.06 -7.79 -10.75
C ILE A 417 22.09 -7.94 -12.29
N SER A 418 23.08 -7.35 -12.92
CA SER A 418 23.35 -7.56 -14.36
C SER A 418 24.32 -8.71 -14.55
N GLU A 419 24.16 -9.53 -15.58
CA GLU A 419 25.15 -10.55 -15.97
C GLU A 419 26.49 -9.88 -16.32
N ASP A 420 26.47 -8.66 -16.89
CA ASP A 420 27.66 -7.82 -17.06
C ASP A 420 27.85 -6.87 -15.86
N SER A 421 28.20 -7.44 -14.72
CA SER A 421 28.67 -6.74 -13.53
C SER A 421 29.86 -7.47 -12.92
N ASP A 422 30.64 -6.79 -12.13
CA ASP A 422 31.75 -7.39 -11.39
C ASP A 422 31.21 -8.34 -10.31
N LEU A 423 30.11 -7.94 -9.66
CA LEU A 423 29.44 -8.77 -8.66
C LEU A 423 28.98 -10.12 -9.25
N TYR A 424 28.37 -10.14 -10.43
CA TYR A 424 27.92 -11.39 -11.05
C TYR A 424 29.08 -12.29 -11.44
N ARG A 425 30.22 -11.71 -11.90
CA ARG A 425 31.44 -12.46 -12.20
C ARG A 425 32.05 -13.11 -10.95
N GLU A 426 31.93 -12.43 -9.79
CA GLU A 426 32.45 -12.92 -8.53
C GLU A 426 31.48 -13.91 -7.85
N HIS A 427 30.17 -13.62 -7.88
CA HIS A 427 29.12 -14.37 -7.21
C HIS A 427 27.94 -14.69 -8.13
N PRO A 428 28.10 -15.52 -9.17
CA PRO A 428 27.00 -15.86 -10.08
C PRO A 428 25.88 -16.64 -9.36
N ASP A 429 26.19 -17.31 -8.26
CA ASP A 429 25.25 -18.05 -7.40
C ASP A 429 24.39 -17.14 -6.50
N TRP A 430 24.64 -15.84 -6.47
CA TRP A 430 23.80 -14.88 -5.74
C TRP A 430 22.54 -14.50 -6.52
N ALA A 431 22.48 -14.76 -7.83
CA ALA A 431 21.28 -14.56 -8.63
C ALA A 431 20.32 -15.75 -8.50
N LEU A 432 19.03 -15.45 -8.41
CA LEU A 432 17.97 -16.48 -8.52
C LEU A 432 17.97 -17.03 -9.94
N THR A 433 18.51 -18.25 -10.11
CA THR A 433 18.61 -18.94 -11.40
C THR A 433 18.50 -20.45 -11.22
N ILE A 434 17.79 -21.13 -12.13
CA ILE A 434 17.65 -22.58 -12.08
C ILE A 434 18.87 -23.24 -12.71
N PRO A 435 19.62 -24.11 -12.02
CA PRO A 435 20.79 -24.78 -12.54
C PRO A 435 20.53 -25.49 -13.88
N GLY A 436 21.39 -25.22 -14.87
CA GLY A 436 21.29 -25.82 -16.21
C GLY A 436 20.23 -25.21 -17.12
N ARG A 437 19.51 -24.18 -16.69
CA ARG A 437 18.56 -23.43 -17.50
C ARG A 437 19.12 -22.03 -17.80
N LYS A 438 18.88 -21.53 -19.04
CA LYS A 438 19.14 -20.13 -19.34
C LYS A 438 18.12 -19.26 -18.58
N PRO A 439 18.56 -18.22 -17.86
CA PRO A 439 17.63 -17.41 -17.07
C PRO A 439 16.69 -16.59 -17.96
N VAL A 440 15.47 -16.43 -17.51
CA VAL A 440 14.53 -15.49 -18.09
C VAL A 440 14.97 -14.07 -17.75
N ARG A 441 15.12 -13.22 -18.75
CA ARG A 441 15.47 -11.80 -18.56
C ARG A 441 14.23 -10.91 -18.60
N SER A 442 14.26 -9.85 -17.83
CA SER A 442 13.35 -8.72 -17.93
C SER A 442 14.18 -7.46 -17.69
N ARG A 443 14.09 -6.45 -18.58
CA ARG A 443 14.94 -5.24 -18.57
C ARG A 443 16.45 -5.56 -18.53
N ASN A 444 16.87 -6.65 -19.17
CA ASN A 444 18.27 -7.10 -19.24
C ASN A 444 18.93 -7.38 -17.88
N GLN A 445 18.16 -7.65 -16.84
CA GLN A 445 18.66 -7.87 -15.48
C GLN A 445 18.11 -9.16 -14.85
N LEU A 446 18.78 -9.63 -13.80
CA LEU A 446 18.42 -10.75 -12.95
C LEU A 446 18.10 -10.24 -11.54
N VAL A 447 17.60 -11.12 -10.67
CA VAL A 447 17.26 -10.81 -9.27
C VAL A 447 18.26 -11.49 -8.36
N LEU A 448 18.75 -10.76 -7.35
CA LEU A 448 19.57 -11.30 -6.27
C LEU A 448 18.72 -12.16 -5.31
N ASP A 449 19.30 -13.20 -4.75
CA ASP A 449 18.63 -14.09 -3.79
C ASP A 449 18.61 -13.46 -2.38
N PHE A 450 17.67 -12.54 -2.15
CA PHE A 450 17.50 -11.91 -0.83
C PHE A 450 16.94 -12.85 0.24
N SER A 451 16.60 -14.10 -0.08
CA SER A 451 16.34 -15.11 0.95
C SER A 451 17.62 -15.52 1.70
N ARG A 452 18.80 -15.11 1.19
CA ARG A 452 20.12 -15.41 1.72
C ARG A 452 20.68 -14.20 2.47
N LYS A 453 20.97 -14.39 3.75
CA LYS A 453 21.53 -13.32 4.60
C LYS A 453 22.84 -12.74 4.06
N GLU A 454 23.75 -13.59 3.54
CA GLU A 454 25.04 -13.13 3.01
C GLU A 454 24.88 -12.23 1.78
N VAL A 455 23.84 -12.43 0.96
CA VAL A 455 23.54 -11.57 -0.19
C VAL A 455 23.05 -10.20 0.30
N VAL A 456 22.09 -10.20 1.24
CA VAL A 456 21.58 -8.99 1.88
C VAL A 456 22.73 -8.20 2.56
N ASP A 457 23.60 -8.87 3.32
CA ASP A 457 24.72 -8.26 4.00
C ASP A 457 25.74 -7.66 3.02
N GLY A 458 26.04 -8.36 1.93
CA GLY A 458 26.97 -7.90 0.90
C GLY A 458 26.52 -6.61 0.22
N ILE A 459 25.24 -6.59 -0.22
CA ILE A 459 24.67 -5.40 -0.88
C ILE A 459 24.50 -4.25 0.12
N PHE A 460 24.04 -4.54 1.35
CA PHE A 460 23.94 -3.52 2.40
C PHE A 460 25.29 -2.86 2.69
N GLY A 461 26.38 -3.64 2.71
CA GLY A 461 27.73 -3.12 2.89
C GLY A 461 28.13 -2.14 1.78
N GLN A 462 27.85 -2.47 0.51
CA GLN A 462 28.17 -1.60 -0.63
C GLN A 462 27.36 -0.28 -0.57
N ILE A 463 26.06 -0.36 -0.37
CA ILE A 463 25.17 0.83 -0.30
C ILE A 463 25.56 1.70 0.89
N SER A 464 25.79 1.12 2.06
CA SER A 464 26.25 1.86 3.23
C SER A 464 27.56 2.61 2.99
N ALA A 465 28.52 2.00 2.27
CA ALA A 465 29.78 2.66 1.94
C ALA A 465 29.58 3.91 1.07
N VAL A 466 28.59 3.90 0.17
CA VAL A 466 28.23 5.08 -0.63
C VAL A 466 27.60 6.17 0.24
N LEU A 467 26.62 5.81 1.08
CA LEU A 467 25.90 6.75 1.95
C LEU A 467 26.82 7.37 3.01
N ASP A 468 27.77 6.62 3.55
CA ASP A 468 28.73 7.11 4.56
C ASP A 468 29.76 8.09 3.98
N ASN A 469 30.01 8.06 2.66
CA ASN A 469 31.02 8.89 1.99
C ASN A 469 30.51 10.24 1.46
N ALA A 470 29.21 10.50 1.49
CA ALA A 470 28.62 11.73 0.99
C ALA A 470 27.36 12.12 1.79
N ASN A 471 27.06 13.43 1.87
CA ASN A 471 25.84 13.92 2.55
C ASN A 471 24.62 13.67 1.68
N ILE A 472 24.10 12.46 1.68
CA ILE A 472 22.91 12.03 0.95
C ILE A 472 21.72 12.05 1.91
N GLU A 473 20.68 12.82 1.58
CA GLU A 473 19.51 13.02 2.43
C GLU A 473 18.23 12.34 1.88
N TYR A 474 18.34 11.72 0.69
CA TYR A 474 17.23 11.04 0.01
C TYR A 474 17.74 9.85 -0.80
N VAL A 475 16.99 8.76 -0.76
CA VAL A 475 17.21 7.57 -1.59
C VAL A 475 15.92 7.21 -2.32
N LYS A 476 15.98 7.08 -3.65
CA LYS A 476 14.94 6.45 -4.45
C LYS A 476 15.31 4.97 -4.59
N TRP A 477 14.55 4.10 -3.92
CA TRP A 477 14.73 2.65 -3.93
C TRP A 477 13.85 2.03 -5.01
N ASP A 478 14.46 1.50 -6.06
CA ASP A 478 13.76 0.93 -7.21
C ASP A 478 13.86 -0.61 -7.28
N MET A 479 12.95 -1.21 -8.06
CA MET A 479 12.92 -2.62 -8.43
C MET A 479 12.20 -2.79 -9.75
N ASN A 480 12.91 -3.07 -10.84
CA ASN A 480 12.39 -2.96 -12.19
C ASN A 480 12.08 -4.30 -12.88
N ARG A 481 11.90 -5.37 -12.12
CA ARG A 481 11.44 -6.64 -12.70
C ARG A 481 10.71 -7.51 -11.66
N SER A 482 9.85 -8.41 -12.16
CA SER A 482 9.26 -9.49 -11.35
C SER A 482 10.27 -10.62 -11.09
N LEU A 483 10.08 -11.37 -10.00
CA LEU A 483 10.83 -12.58 -9.70
C LEU A 483 10.46 -13.68 -10.70
N MET A 484 11.46 -14.28 -11.30
CA MET A 484 11.35 -15.40 -12.25
C MET A 484 12.50 -16.37 -11.98
N ASP A 485 12.36 -17.61 -12.46
CA ASP A 485 13.37 -18.66 -12.23
C ASP A 485 13.74 -18.81 -10.75
N VAL A 486 12.75 -18.71 -9.87
CA VAL A 486 12.95 -18.70 -8.42
C VAL A 486 13.52 -20.04 -7.97
N PHE A 487 14.81 -20.01 -7.64
CA PHE A 487 15.54 -21.15 -7.10
C PHE A 487 16.70 -20.62 -6.23
N SER A 488 16.65 -20.95 -4.95
CA SER A 488 17.75 -20.69 -4.01
C SER A 488 18.58 -21.96 -3.82
N VAL A 489 19.89 -21.83 -3.95
CA VAL A 489 20.84 -22.94 -3.72
C VAL A 489 20.90 -23.35 -2.25
N MET A 490 20.38 -22.56 -1.33
CA MET A 490 20.49 -22.76 0.13
C MET A 490 19.41 -23.65 0.71
N THR A 491 18.35 -23.96 -0.03
CA THR A 491 17.25 -24.78 0.47
C THR A 491 16.76 -25.79 -0.55
N LYS A 492 16.23 -26.91 -0.07
CA LYS A 492 15.46 -27.86 -0.89
C LYS A 492 13.98 -27.54 -0.93
N ASP A 493 13.50 -26.80 0.07
CA ASP A 493 12.11 -26.38 0.20
C ASP A 493 11.88 -25.06 -0.57
N GLN A 494 11.83 -25.16 -1.90
CA GLN A 494 11.76 -23.97 -2.79
C GLN A 494 10.48 -23.16 -2.60
N GLY A 495 9.39 -23.76 -2.08
CA GLY A 495 8.13 -23.06 -1.82
C GLY A 495 8.17 -21.99 -0.73
N ARG A 496 9.29 -21.86 0.01
CA ARG A 496 9.50 -20.79 0.99
C ARG A 496 10.23 -19.58 0.43
N VAL A 497 10.96 -19.74 -0.70
CA VAL A 497 11.97 -18.75 -1.15
C VAL A 497 11.37 -17.37 -1.41
N MET A 498 10.21 -17.27 -2.03
CA MET A 498 9.59 -15.96 -2.30
C MET A 498 9.18 -15.23 -1.01
N TYR A 499 8.73 -15.96 0.01
CA TYR A 499 8.42 -15.36 1.31
C TYR A 499 9.69 -14.93 2.05
N ASP A 500 10.70 -15.80 2.10
CA ASP A 500 11.99 -15.50 2.73
C ASP A 500 12.73 -14.35 2.01
N TYR A 501 12.56 -14.21 0.69
CA TYR A 501 13.05 -13.06 -0.08
C TYR A 501 12.49 -11.73 0.46
N VAL A 502 11.18 -11.68 0.72
CA VAL A 502 10.54 -10.48 1.27
C VAL A 502 11.01 -10.19 2.69
N LEU A 503 11.25 -11.22 3.51
CA LEU A 503 11.86 -11.04 4.83
C LEU A 503 13.27 -10.44 4.72
N GLY A 504 14.07 -10.88 3.75
CA GLY A 504 15.39 -10.30 3.48
C GLY A 504 15.33 -8.85 3.00
N LEU A 505 14.34 -8.51 2.16
CA LEU A 505 14.06 -7.13 1.77
C LEU A 505 13.74 -6.26 3.00
N TYR A 506 12.88 -6.75 3.89
CA TYR A 506 12.50 -6.02 5.10
C TYR A 506 13.65 -5.90 6.11
N ASP A 507 14.50 -6.92 6.25
CA ASP A 507 15.74 -6.82 7.05
C ASP A 507 16.66 -5.71 6.52
N PHE A 508 16.86 -5.65 5.20
CA PHE A 508 17.65 -4.60 4.58
C PHE A 508 17.07 -3.20 4.86
N LEU A 509 15.77 -3.02 4.58
CA LEU A 509 15.09 -1.74 4.79
C LEU A 509 15.08 -1.32 6.26
N ASP A 510 14.83 -2.26 7.19
CA ASP A 510 14.85 -1.97 8.62
C ASP A 510 16.25 -1.51 9.10
N ARG A 511 17.29 -2.16 8.62
CA ARG A 511 18.69 -1.73 8.87
C ARG A 511 18.96 -0.34 8.28
N MET A 512 18.44 -0.03 7.09
CA MET A 512 18.59 1.30 6.46
C MET A 512 17.97 2.40 7.33
N VAL A 513 16.70 2.25 7.72
CA VAL A 513 16.00 3.29 8.50
C VAL A 513 16.54 3.42 9.92
N ASN A 514 17.11 2.35 10.50
CA ASN A 514 17.74 2.40 11.81
C ASN A 514 19.15 3.05 11.76
N ARG A 515 19.92 2.80 10.71
CA ARG A 515 21.26 3.39 10.55
C ARG A 515 21.21 4.85 10.11
N TYR A 516 20.22 5.21 9.27
CA TYR A 516 20.06 6.54 8.69
C TYR A 516 18.67 7.10 9.00
N PRO A 517 18.35 7.46 10.27
CA PRO A 517 17.02 7.82 10.70
C PRO A 517 16.48 9.13 10.08
N ASP A 518 17.36 9.97 9.55
CA ASP A 518 17.03 11.22 8.87
C ASP A 518 16.90 11.10 7.35
N LEU A 519 17.23 9.94 6.79
CA LEU A 519 17.17 9.67 5.36
C LEU A 519 15.70 9.55 4.90
N LEU A 520 15.31 10.31 3.90
CA LEU A 520 14.04 10.11 3.21
C LEU A 520 14.22 9.00 2.17
N ILE A 521 13.50 7.90 2.33
CA ILE A 521 13.48 6.83 1.33
C ILE A 521 12.16 6.90 0.57
N GLU A 522 12.24 7.04 -0.76
CA GLU A 522 11.10 6.87 -1.66
C GLU A 522 11.14 5.46 -2.24
N GLY A 523 10.05 4.70 -2.07
CA GLY A 523 9.87 3.43 -2.75
C GLY A 523 9.57 3.64 -4.23
N CYS A 524 10.18 2.83 -5.09
CA CYS A 524 9.86 2.70 -6.50
C CYS A 524 9.92 1.22 -6.88
N SER A 525 9.11 0.80 -7.83
CA SER A 525 9.16 -0.55 -8.37
C SER A 525 8.62 -0.52 -9.79
N GLY A 526 9.44 0.03 -10.73
CA GLY A 526 8.95 0.44 -12.03
C GLY A 526 7.71 1.34 -11.84
N GLY A 527 7.85 2.42 -11.10
CA GLY A 527 6.70 3.19 -10.60
C GLY A 527 6.03 2.55 -9.38
N GLY A 528 4.71 2.38 -9.47
CA GLY A 528 3.85 1.94 -8.37
C GLY A 528 3.70 0.42 -8.18
N GLY A 529 4.66 -0.40 -8.63
CA GLY A 529 4.57 -1.86 -8.56
C GLY A 529 4.62 -2.47 -7.16
N ARG A 530 5.05 -1.70 -6.15
CA ARG A 530 4.96 -2.04 -4.72
C ARG A 530 4.36 -0.87 -3.92
N PHE A 531 3.30 -0.27 -4.43
CA PHE A 531 2.57 0.75 -3.70
C PHE A 531 1.64 0.07 -2.69
N ASP A 532 2.18 -0.30 -1.55
CA ASP A 532 1.51 -1.07 -0.50
C ASP A 532 1.93 -0.62 0.90
N ALA A 533 1.14 -1.03 1.90
CA ALA A 533 1.38 -0.65 3.30
C ALA A 533 2.67 -1.28 3.87
N GLY A 534 3.15 -2.39 3.31
CA GLY A 534 4.41 -3.01 3.72
C GLY A 534 5.62 -2.14 3.38
N MET A 535 5.69 -1.62 2.14
CA MET A 535 6.75 -0.67 1.75
C MET A 535 6.61 0.65 2.50
N LEU A 536 5.39 1.18 2.68
CA LEU A 536 5.16 2.44 3.39
C LEU A 536 5.62 2.43 4.85
N TYR A 537 5.79 1.26 5.45
CA TYR A 537 6.36 1.12 6.79
C TYR A 537 7.83 1.57 6.85
N TYR A 538 8.55 1.45 5.75
CA TYR A 538 9.96 1.81 5.62
C TYR A 538 10.18 3.06 4.76
N THR A 539 9.34 3.26 3.76
CA THR A 539 9.44 4.33 2.76
C THR A 539 8.19 5.20 2.85
N PRO A 540 8.21 6.35 3.57
CA PRO A 540 7.01 7.13 3.87
C PRO A 540 6.36 7.77 2.64
N GLN A 541 6.95 7.59 1.46
CA GLN A 541 6.40 7.90 0.14
C GLN A 541 6.84 6.88 -0.89
N ILE A 542 6.03 6.72 -1.94
CA ILE A 542 6.31 5.81 -3.06
C ILE A 542 6.04 6.56 -4.36
N TRP A 543 6.92 6.40 -5.35
CA TRP A 543 6.71 6.90 -6.70
C TRP A 543 5.44 6.26 -7.27
N CYS A 544 4.43 7.11 -7.49
CA CYS A 544 3.07 6.63 -7.72
C CYS A 544 2.94 5.86 -9.03
N SER A 545 3.65 6.28 -10.06
CA SER A 545 3.70 5.66 -11.39
C SER A 545 4.86 6.25 -12.20
N ASP A 546 5.48 5.45 -13.06
CA ASP A 546 6.41 5.93 -14.08
C ASP A 546 5.72 6.78 -15.14
N ASN A 547 4.39 6.76 -15.19
CA ASN A 547 3.64 7.68 -16.02
C ASN A 547 3.60 9.05 -15.35
N SER A 548 4.37 9.98 -15.88
CA SER A 548 4.44 11.38 -15.42
C SER A 548 3.44 12.31 -16.14
N ASP A 549 2.61 11.78 -17.06
CA ASP A 549 1.55 12.54 -17.73
C ASP A 549 0.45 12.96 -16.74
N ALA A 550 0.20 14.26 -16.62
CA ALA A 550 -0.72 14.78 -15.62
C ALA A 550 -2.17 14.28 -15.78
N ILE A 551 -2.61 14.02 -17.01
CA ILE A 551 -4.00 13.59 -17.26
C ILE A 551 -4.19 12.11 -16.91
N ASP A 552 -3.24 11.25 -17.26
CA ASP A 552 -3.27 9.85 -16.81
C ASP A 552 -3.11 9.75 -15.28
N ARG A 553 -2.32 10.64 -14.66
CA ARG A 553 -2.15 10.73 -13.21
C ARG A 553 -3.46 11.05 -12.48
N LEU A 554 -4.41 11.74 -13.08
CA LEU A 554 -5.73 11.95 -12.46
C LEU A 554 -6.39 10.61 -12.10
N ARG A 555 -6.35 9.62 -13.01
CA ARG A 555 -6.91 8.27 -12.77
C ARG A 555 -6.08 7.46 -11.80
N ILE A 556 -4.75 7.49 -11.95
CA ILE A 556 -3.81 6.74 -11.10
C ILE A 556 -3.89 7.24 -9.66
N GLN A 557 -3.87 8.56 -9.43
CA GLN A 557 -3.94 9.16 -8.09
C GLN A 557 -5.34 9.00 -7.47
N TYR A 558 -6.42 9.08 -8.28
CA TYR A 558 -7.77 8.79 -7.83
C TYR A 558 -7.88 7.37 -7.26
N GLY A 559 -7.48 6.34 -8.03
CA GLY A 559 -7.53 4.96 -7.54
C GLY A 559 -6.62 4.71 -6.34
N THR A 560 -5.44 5.35 -6.31
CA THR A 560 -4.51 5.27 -5.18
C THR A 560 -5.13 5.85 -3.90
N SER A 561 -5.93 6.92 -4.01
CA SER A 561 -6.53 7.62 -2.87
C SER A 561 -7.60 6.81 -2.11
N PHE A 562 -8.04 5.66 -2.62
CA PHE A 562 -8.97 4.80 -1.87
C PHE A 562 -8.31 4.19 -0.63
N GLY A 563 -7.05 3.81 -0.72
CA GLY A 563 -6.32 3.19 0.40
C GLY A 563 -5.22 4.03 1.01
N TYR A 564 -4.65 4.96 0.25
CA TYR A 564 -3.38 5.61 0.61
C TYR A 564 -3.49 7.14 0.63
N PRO A 565 -2.88 7.82 1.63
CA PRO A 565 -2.91 9.28 1.71
C PRO A 565 -2.07 9.91 0.59
N VAL A 566 -2.49 11.10 0.13
CA VAL A 566 -1.73 11.83 -0.90
C VAL A 566 -0.30 12.18 -0.46
N SER A 567 -0.06 12.31 0.83
CA SER A 567 1.28 12.49 1.39
C SER A 567 2.24 11.32 1.16
N ALA A 568 1.72 10.16 0.75
CA ALA A 568 2.52 8.98 0.39
C ALA A 568 2.76 8.87 -1.14
N MET A 569 2.16 9.72 -1.96
CA MET A 569 2.20 9.65 -3.41
C MET A 569 3.31 10.53 -3.99
N GLY A 570 4.35 9.95 -4.55
CA GLY A 570 5.34 10.67 -5.37
C GLY A 570 4.67 11.22 -6.64
N ALA A 571 4.74 12.54 -6.85
CA ALA A 571 4.13 13.20 -7.99
C ALA A 571 4.97 14.38 -8.46
N HIS A 572 5.38 14.38 -9.75
CA HIS A 572 6.26 15.37 -10.33
C HIS A 572 5.68 16.02 -11.58
N VAL A 573 6.07 17.24 -11.84
CA VAL A 573 5.83 17.97 -13.08
C VAL A 573 6.81 17.49 -14.13
N SER A 574 6.31 16.88 -15.22
CA SER A 574 7.12 16.36 -16.32
C SER A 574 7.32 17.35 -17.45
N ALA A 575 8.23 17.04 -18.38
CA ALA A 575 8.37 17.75 -19.65
C ALA A 575 7.15 17.57 -20.57
N VAL A 576 7.01 18.43 -21.57
CA VAL A 576 6.06 18.27 -22.67
C VAL A 576 6.78 18.44 -24.03
N PRO A 577 6.39 17.69 -25.07
CA PRO A 577 5.43 16.57 -25.05
C PRO A 577 5.85 15.49 -24.05
N ASN A 578 4.87 14.93 -23.31
CA ASN A 578 5.17 13.85 -22.37
C ASN A 578 5.77 12.65 -23.08
N HIS A 579 6.84 12.07 -22.56
CA HIS A 579 7.58 10.99 -23.25
C HIS A 579 6.80 9.67 -23.35
N GLN A 580 5.79 9.43 -22.47
CA GLN A 580 4.97 8.22 -22.53
C GLN A 580 3.74 8.37 -23.41
N THR A 581 3.09 9.54 -23.40
CA THR A 581 1.80 9.74 -24.07
C THR A 581 1.87 10.66 -25.28
N GLY A 582 2.94 11.46 -25.40
CA GLY A 582 3.05 12.52 -26.39
C GLY A 582 2.13 13.71 -26.15
N ARG A 583 1.41 13.75 -25.03
CA ARG A 583 0.46 14.81 -24.69
C ARG A 583 1.19 16.10 -24.31
N ILE A 584 0.59 17.24 -24.68
CA ILE A 584 1.05 18.58 -24.32
C ILE A 584 0.02 19.18 -23.35
N THR A 585 0.32 19.08 -22.05
CA THR A 585 -0.53 19.61 -20.98
C THR A 585 0.05 20.94 -20.47
N PRO A 586 -0.78 21.97 -20.23
CA PRO A 586 -0.30 23.25 -19.68
C PRO A 586 0.52 23.06 -18.40
N LEU A 587 1.57 23.90 -18.22
CA LEU A 587 2.46 23.82 -17.05
C LEU A 587 1.68 24.00 -15.74
N HIS A 588 0.71 24.90 -15.71
CA HIS A 588 -0.18 25.11 -14.58
C HIS A 588 -0.93 23.83 -14.18
N THR A 589 -1.53 23.14 -15.16
CA THR A 589 -2.28 21.89 -14.91
C THR A 589 -1.36 20.79 -14.39
N ARG A 590 -0.16 20.64 -14.98
CA ARG A 590 0.85 19.70 -14.47
C ARG A 590 1.20 19.99 -13.01
N GLY A 591 1.32 21.26 -12.64
CA GLY A 591 1.57 21.71 -11.26
C GLY A 591 0.43 21.37 -10.31
N VAL A 592 -0.82 21.67 -10.65
CA VAL A 592 -2.00 21.38 -9.81
C VAL A 592 -2.13 19.88 -9.52
N VAL A 593 -1.94 19.04 -10.54
CA VAL A 593 -2.01 17.58 -10.37
C VAL A 593 -0.86 17.06 -9.50
N ALA A 594 0.36 17.53 -9.74
CA ALA A 594 1.54 17.09 -8.99
C ALA A 594 1.52 17.59 -7.52
N MET A 595 0.92 18.74 -7.22
CA MET A 595 0.77 19.25 -5.84
C MET A 595 -0.06 18.33 -4.94
N SER A 596 -0.88 17.46 -5.52
CA SER A 596 -1.61 16.43 -4.75
C SER A 596 -0.77 15.19 -4.48
N GLY A 597 0.42 15.40 -3.95
CA GLY A 597 1.40 14.39 -3.61
C GLY A 597 2.65 15.00 -2.98
N THR A 598 3.76 14.26 -3.01
CA THR A 598 5.09 14.77 -2.67
C THR A 598 5.67 15.46 -3.91
N PHE A 599 5.56 16.77 -3.92
CA PHE A 599 5.75 17.62 -5.09
C PHE A 599 7.20 17.73 -5.57
N GLY A 600 7.41 17.65 -6.87
CA GLY A 600 8.73 17.83 -7.49
C GLY A 600 8.64 18.03 -9.00
N TYR A 601 9.80 18.02 -9.63
CA TYR A 601 9.99 18.20 -11.07
C TYR A 601 10.80 17.04 -11.66
N GLU A 602 10.45 16.63 -12.86
CA GLU A 602 11.12 15.58 -13.61
C GLU A 602 11.27 16.06 -15.07
N LEU A 603 12.13 17.08 -15.24
CA LEU A 603 12.36 17.73 -16.52
C LEU A 603 13.69 18.50 -16.50
N ASP A 604 14.20 18.87 -17.68
CA ASP A 604 15.41 19.68 -17.81
C ASP A 604 15.08 21.17 -17.56
N LEU A 605 15.37 21.66 -16.35
CA LEU A 605 15.15 23.04 -15.94
C LEU A 605 15.89 24.06 -16.81
N LEU A 606 17.01 23.66 -17.43
CA LEU A 606 17.84 24.55 -18.28
C LEU A 606 17.18 24.85 -19.61
N LYS A 607 16.17 24.05 -20.02
CA LYS A 607 15.41 24.24 -21.28
C LYS A 607 14.15 25.09 -21.12
N LEU A 608 13.77 25.44 -19.89
CA LEU A 608 12.59 26.26 -19.63
C LEU A 608 12.79 27.70 -20.10
N THR A 609 11.73 28.29 -20.65
CA THR A 609 11.68 29.75 -20.91
C THR A 609 11.61 30.53 -19.62
N GLU A 610 11.87 31.83 -19.64
CA GLU A 610 11.78 32.67 -18.41
C GLU A 610 10.33 32.71 -17.87
N GLU A 611 9.32 32.69 -18.74
CA GLU A 611 7.91 32.64 -18.36
C GLU A 611 7.59 31.32 -17.64
N GLU A 612 8.11 30.18 -18.13
CA GLU A 612 7.95 28.89 -17.49
C GLU A 612 8.70 28.84 -16.14
N LYS A 613 9.85 29.45 -16.04
CA LYS A 613 10.60 29.57 -14.78
C LYS A 613 9.85 30.42 -13.75
N ASP A 614 9.17 31.49 -14.17
CA ASP A 614 8.33 32.30 -13.29
C ASP A 614 7.12 31.48 -12.79
N GLU A 615 6.49 30.66 -13.65
CA GLU A 615 5.43 29.74 -13.28
C GLU A 615 5.94 28.69 -12.27
N VAL A 616 7.13 28.11 -12.47
CA VAL A 616 7.75 27.16 -11.52
C VAL A 616 7.95 27.81 -10.15
N ARG A 617 8.44 29.05 -10.09
CA ARG A 617 8.59 29.79 -8.82
C ARG A 617 7.25 30.01 -8.11
N SER A 618 6.20 30.31 -8.89
CA SER A 618 4.83 30.46 -8.38
C SER A 618 4.32 29.15 -7.79
N GLN A 619 4.42 28.05 -8.54
CA GLN A 619 4.01 26.70 -8.11
C GLN A 619 4.70 26.26 -6.81
N ILE A 620 6.02 26.51 -6.69
CA ILE A 620 6.76 26.19 -5.47
C ILE A 620 6.27 27.03 -4.28
N GLY A 621 6.00 28.31 -4.52
CA GLY A 621 5.43 29.21 -3.51
C GLY A 621 4.06 28.75 -3.03
N GLU A 622 3.19 28.36 -3.94
CA GLU A 622 1.85 27.84 -3.68
C GLU A 622 1.92 26.48 -2.95
N PHE A 623 2.75 25.56 -3.43
CA PHE A 623 2.93 24.28 -2.76
C PHE A 623 3.39 24.46 -1.31
N ARG A 624 4.39 25.29 -1.04
CA ARG A 624 4.84 25.54 0.33
C ARG A 624 3.76 26.11 1.23
N LYS A 625 2.85 26.91 0.67
CA LYS A 625 1.68 27.41 1.39
C LYS A 625 0.69 26.29 1.72
N TYR A 626 0.43 25.40 0.78
CA TYR A 626 -0.58 24.35 0.91
C TYR A 626 -0.05 23.02 1.49
N ALA A 627 1.26 22.83 1.51
CA ALA A 627 1.88 21.56 1.89
C ALA A 627 1.46 21.05 3.29
N PRO A 628 1.33 21.87 4.35
CA PRO A 628 0.83 21.39 5.63
C PRO A 628 -0.61 20.84 5.56
N LEU A 629 -1.47 21.47 4.77
CA LEU A 629 -2.84 21.03 4.52
C LEU A 629 -2.84 19.72 3.69
N ILE A 630 -2.06 19.68 2.61
CA ILE A 630 -1.92 18.49 1.76
C ILE A 630 -1.39 17.30 2.57
N GLN A 631 -0.39 17.53 3.42
CA GLN A 631 0.24 16.50 4.24
C GLN A 631 -0.73 15.90 5.27
N ASN A 632 -1.56 16.71 5.92
CA ASN A 632 -2.28 16.32 7.13
C ASN A 632 -3.81 16.36 7.01
N GLY A 633 -4.34 16.99 5.96
CA GLY A 633 -5.78 17.17 5.77
C GLY A 633 -6.52 15.88 5.38
N ARG A 634 -7.84 15.99 5.41
CA ARG A 634 -8.77 14.94 4.95
C ARG A 634 -9.00 15.10 3.47
N TYR A 635 -8.76 14.05 2.71
CA TYR A 635 -8.95 14.00 1.27
C TYR A 635 -10.39 13.59 0.94
N TYR A 636 -11.00 14.25 -0.04
CA TYR A 636 -12.31 13.92 -0.59
C TYR A 636 -12.23 13.81 -2.11
N ARG A 637 -12.71 12.70 -2.65
CA ARG A 637 -13.01 12.54 -4.07
C ARG A 637 -14.37 13.18 -4.34
N LEU A 638 -14.45 14.13 -5.27
CA LEU A 638 -15.68 14.84 -5.58
C LEU A 638 -16.31 14.38 -6.91
N THR A 639 -15.45 13.93 -7.84
CA THR A 639 -15.92 13.34 -9.11
C THR A 639 -15.12 12.08 -9.44
N ASP A 640 -15.67 11.23 -10.31
CA ASP A 640 -15.02 10.01 -10.81
C ASP A 640 -14.41 10.29 -12.19
N PRO A 641 -13.06 10.33 -12.34
CA PRO A 641 -12.38 10.63 -13.61
C PRO A 641 -12.56 9.56 -14.68
N PHE A 642 -13.17 8.42 -14.35
CA PHE A 642 -13.53 7.40 -15.33
C PHE A 642 -14.94 7.62 -15.94
N LYS A 643 -15.72 8.55 -15.37
CA LYS A 643 -17.13 8.81 -15.76
C LYS A 643 -17.43 10.28 -16.03
N SER A 644 -16.54 11.18 -15.67
CA SER A 644 -16.72 12.63 -15.76
C SER A 644 -15.59 13.26 -16.56
N GLU A 645 -15.93 14.27 -17.36
CA GLU A 645 -14.96 15.15 -18.06
C GLU A 645 -14.30 16.15 -17.10
N VAL A 646 -14.81 16.25 -15.88
CA VAL A 646 -14.27 17.07 -14.80
C VAL A 646 -13.75 16.15 -13.70
N CYS A 647 -12.44 16.21 -13.44
CA CYS A 647 -11.82 15.57 -12.29
C CYS A 647 -11.67 16.60 -11.18
N ALA A 648 -12.36 16.37 -10.04
CA ALA A 648 -12.32 17.26 -8.89
C ALA A 648 -12.08 16.50 -7.59
N TRP A 649 -11.23 17.07 -6.77
CA TRP A 649 -10.92 16.59 -5.41
C TRP A 649 -10.60 17.75 -4.49
N GLU A 650 -10.74 17.54 -3.21
CA GLU A 650 -10.40 18.57 -2.23
C GLU A 650 -9.69 18.00 -1.01
N ILE A 651 -8.98 18.87 -0.32
CA ILE A 651 -8.31 18.57 0.94
C ILE A 651 -8.84 19.58 1.97
N VAL A 652 -9.42 19.05 3.06
CA VAL A 652 -10.02 19.85 4.12
C VAL A 652 -9.19 19.67 5.39
N GLY A 653 -8.81 20.78 6.03
CA GLY A 653 -8.13 20.76 7.31
C GLY A 653 -8.94 20.03 8.39
N ASN A 654 -8.27 19.37 9.33
CA ASN A 654 -8.93 18.60 10.38
C ASN A 654 -9.89 19.44 11.24
N SER A 655 -9.58 20.73 11.44
CA SER A 655 -10.42 21.72 12.12
C SER A 655 -11.48 22.37 11.23
N GLN A 656 -11.56 22.01 9.94
CA GLN A 656 -12.43 22.63 8.93
C GLN A 656 -12.18 24.13 8.71
N GLU A 657 -11.01 24.61 9.04
CA GLU A 657 -10.65 26.03 8.90
C GLU A 657 -10.11 26.37 7.50
N GLU A 658 -9.59 25.37 6.80
CA GLU A 658 -8.91 25.56 5.52
C GLU A 658 -9.31 24.46 4.54
N VAL A 659 -9.55 24.83 3.28
CA VAL A 659 -9.95 23.93 2.19
C VAL A 659 -9.22 24.27 0.91
N LEU A 660 -8.65 23.27 0.26
CA LEU A 660 -8.04 23.38 -1.06
C LEU A 660 -8.83 22.52 -2.05
N LEU A 661 -9.65 23.16 -2.89
CA LEU A 661 -10.36 22.52 -3.99
C LEU A 661 -9.50 22.55 -5.24
N ASN A 662 -9.31 21.38 -5.86
CA ASN A 662 -8.59 21.21 -7.12
C ASN A 662 -9.54 20.66 -8.17
N VAL A 663 -9.47 21.20 -9.37
CA VAL A 663 -10.32 20.80 -10.50
C VAL A 663 -9.49 20.77 -11.77
N VAL A 664 -9.65 19.70 -12.56
CA VAL A 664 -9.12 19.62 -13.92
C VAL A 664 -10.27 19.33 -14.88
N MET A 665 -10.43 20.18 -15.87
CA MET A 665 -11.35 19.95 -17.01
C MET A 665 -10.57 19.23 -18.10
N GLU A 666 -10.87 17.95 -18.31
CA GLU A 666 -10.15 17.13 -19.28
C GLU A 666 -10.57 17.44 -20.71
N GLU A 667 -11.86 17.68 -20.95
CA GLU A 667 -12.43 17.95 -22.26
C GLU A 667 -13.20 19.26 -22.28
N PHE A 668 -13.26 19.91 -23.44
CA PHE A 668 -14.04 21.10 -23.66
C PHE A 668 -14.86 20.98 -24.96
N HIS A 669 -16.19 21.05 -24.82
CA HIS A 669 -17.12 20.93 -25.93
C HIS A 669 -17.74 22.25 -26.36
N GLY A 670 -18.12 22.38 -27.63
CA GLY A 670 -18.79 23.57 -28.13
C GLY A 670 -20.14 23.77 -27.44
N ASN A 671 -20.42 25.03 -27.00
CA ASN A 671 -21.64 25.41 -26.28
C ASN A 671 -21.89 24.58 -25.01
N MET A 672 -20.81 24.29 -24.27
CA MET A 672 -20.91 23.48 -23.07
C MET A 672 -21.70 24.21 -21.95
N THR A 673 -22.37 23.42 -21.12
CA THR A 673 -23.05 23.90 -19.92
C THR A 673 -22.04 24.25 -18.83
N VAL A 674 -22.45 25.09 -17.86
CA VAL A 674 -21.65 25.36 -16.67
C VAL A 674 -21.62 24.10 -15.79
N ASN A 675 -20.43 23.65 -15.46
CA ASN A 675 -20.21 22.56 -14.49
C ASN A 675 -20.18 23.11 -13.07
N TYR A 676 -20.74 22.36 -12.12
CA TYR A 676 -20.75 22.69 -10.71
C TYR A 676 -20.08 21.57 -9.91
N VAL A 677 -19.20 21.92 -8.98
CA VAL A 677 -18.56 20.98 -8.05
C VAL A 677 -19.06 21.27 -6.64
N GLN A 678 -19.73 20.30 -6.03
CA GLN A 678 -20.14 20.36 -4.63
C GLN A 678 -18.98 19.94 -3.73
N LEU A 679 -18.66 20.77 -2.75
CA LEU A 679 -17.63 20.49 -1.75
C LEU A 679 -18.16 19.55 -0.65
N ARG A 680 -17.27 19.01 0.14
CA ARG A 680 -17.59 18.08 1.23
C ARG A 680 -16.81 18.44 2.51
N GLY A 681 -17.26 17.95 3.64
CA GLY A 681 -16.52 18.02 4.90
C GLY A 681 -16.33 19.38 5.50
N LEU A 682 -17.00 20.44 5.01
CA LEU A 682 -16.99 21.78 5.56
C LEU A 682 -17.95 21.89 6.78
N ASP A 683 -17.77 22.91 7.59
CA ASP A 683 -18.77 23.31 8.58
C ASP A 683 -19.88 24.10 7.89
N GLU A 684 -21.09 23.53 7.82
CA GLU A 684 -22.24 24.14 7.15
C GLU A 684 -22.61 25.52 7.73
N SER A 685 -22.38 25.72 9.01
CA SER A 685 -22.72 26.97 9.72
C SER A 685 -21.67 28.07 9.57
N ALA A 686 -20.49 27.75 9.06
CA ALA A 686 -19.37 28.68 8.93
C ALA A 686 -19.39 29.44 7.60
N LEU A 687 -18.67 30.56 7.59
CA LEU A 687 -18.37 31.32 6.38
C LEU A 687 -16.94 31.05 5.93
N TYR A 688 -16.75 30.92 4.63
CA TYR A 688 -15.46 30.65 3.99
C TYR A 688 -15.13 31.70 2.96
N LYS A 689 -13.98 32.32 3.08
CA LYS A 689 -13.47 33.30 2.12
C LYS A 689 -12.55 32.62 1.11
N GLU A 690 -12.88 32.71 -0.16
CA GLU A 690 -11.99 32.31 -1.24
C GLU A 690 -10.87 33.37 -1.38
N GLN A 691 -9.62 32.92 -1.32
CA GLN A 691 -8.47 33.79 -1.08
C GLN A 691 -8.05 34.62 -2.31
N THR A 692 -8.36 34.18 -3.53
CA THR A 692 -8.02 34.86 -4.78
C THR A 692 -8.99 36.01 -5.07
N THR A 693 -10.29 35.74 -5.00
CA THR A 693 -11.35 36.73 -5.32
C THR A 693 -11.79 37.50 -4.11
N GLY A 694 -11.50 37.03 -2.90
CA GLY A 694 -11.98 37.60 -1.65
C GLY A 694 -13.48 37.41 -1.39
N ARG A 695 -14.18 36.61 -2.21
CA ARG A 695 -15.60 36.34 -2.07
C ARG A 695 -15.86 35.41 -0.90
N ILE A 696 -16.95 35.65 -0.16
CA ILE A 696 -17.36 34.88 1.00
C ILE A 696 -18.55 34.00 0.62
N TYR A 697 -18.50 32.73 1.05
CA TYR A 697 -19.54 31.72 0.85
C TYR A 697 -19.88 31.08 2.20
N SER A 698 -21.13 30.63 2.40
CA SER A 698 -21.41 29.73 3.52
C SER A 698 -20.96 28.32 3.19
N GLY A 699 -20.53 27.55 4.20
CA GLY A 699 -20.20 26.13 4.03
C GLY A 699 -21.36 25.35 3.44
N ALA A 700 -22.59 25.57 3.93
CA ALA A 700 -23.80 24.96 3.38
C ALA A 700 -23.99 25.27 1.88
N ALA A 701 -23.75 26.54 1.44
CA ALA A 701 -23.87 26.90 0.03
C ALA A 701 -22.85 26.17 -0.86
N LEU A 702 -21.61 26.03 -0.41
CA LEU A 702 -20.57 25.29 -1.13
C LEU A 702 -20.88 23.80 -1.18
N MET A 703 -21.41 23.22 -0.10
CA MET A 703 -21.71 21.79 -0.03
C MET A 703 -22.99 21.38 -0.78
N HIS A 704 -24.03 22.22 -0.78
CA HIS A 704 -25.32 21.90 -1.40
C HIS A 704 -25.52 22.56 -2.76
N GLY A 705 -25.04 23.81 -2.93
CA GLY A 705 -25.13 24.55 -4.18
C GLY A 705 -23.94 24.30 -5.12
N GLY A 706 -22.76 24.11 -4.56
CA GLY A 706 -21.53 23.88 -5.29
C GLY A 706 -20.86 25.15 -5.83
N MET A 707 -19.65 24.97 -6.34
CA MET A 707 -18.83 26.00 -6.98
C MET A 707 -19.00 25.91 -8.50
N PRO A 708 -19.47 26.98 -9.18
CA PRO A 708 -19.51 27.02 -10.64
C PRO A 708 -18.09 27.12 -11.21
N LEU A 709 -17.79 26.30 -12.22
CA LEU A 709 -16.50 26.30 -12.89
C LEU A 709 -16.50 27.30 -14.04
N PRO A 710 -15.36 27.98 -14.31
CA PRO A 710 -15.20 28.85 -15.47
C PRO A 710 -15.38 28.07 -16.78
N ALA A 711 -16.05 28.69 -17.77
CA ALA A 711 -16.18 28.15 -19.12
C ALA A 711 -15.09 28.75 -20.01
N GLU A 712 -13.84 28.35 -19.80
CA GLU A 712 -12.69 28.78 -20.57
C GLU A 712 -12.38 27.80 -21.71
N PHE A 713 -12.06 28.32 -22.89
CA PHE A 713 -11.71 27.49 -24.04
C PHE A 713 -10.42 26.70 -23.85
N GLY A 714 -10.42 25.47 -24.31
CA GLY A 714 -9.27 24.56 -24.36
C GLY A 714 -9.38 23.42 -23.37
N GLU A 715 -8.72 22.32 -23.75
CA GLU A 715 -8.63 21.10 -22.95
C GLU A 715 -7.58 21.22 -21.85
N TYR A 716 -7.68 20.33 -20.88
CA TYR A 716 -6.71 20.18 -19.78
C TYR A 716 -6.54 21.45 -18.95
N ARG A 717 -7.64 22.17 -18.68
CA ARG A 717 -7.64 23.37 -17.82
C ARG A 717 -7.75 22.99 -16.36
N ALA A 718 -6.83 23.48 -15.53
CA ALA A 718 -6.88 23.29 -14.09
C ALA A 718 -7.28 24.58 -13.36
N TYR A 719 -8.02 24.40 -12.28
CA TYR A 719 -8.39 25.45 -11.35
C TYR A 719 -8.11 24.99 -9.92
N GLN A 720 -7.60 25.91 -9.11
CA GLN A 720 -7.34 25.67 -7.69
C GLN A 720 -7.97 26.79 -6.87
N TYR A 721 -8.82 26.42 -5.90
CA TYR A 721 -9.50 27.39 -5.03
C TYR A 721 -9.11 27.13 -3.59
N HIS A 722 -8.65 28.15 -2.91
CA HIS A 722 -8.24 28.09 -1.53
C HIS A 722 -9.23 28.87 -0.66
N PHE A 723 -9.94 28.17 0.21
CA PHE A 723 -10.92 28.74 1.12
C PHE A 723 -10.38 28.72 2.54
N VAL A 724 -10.60 29.80 3.26
CA VAL A 724 -10.26 29.95 4.69
C VAL A 724 -11.50 30.41 5.42
N ARG A 725 -11.77 29.75 6.56
CA ARG A 725 -12.88 30.10 7.45
C ARG A 725 -12.68 31.50 8.02
N GLU A 726 -13.75 32.32 8.02
CA GLU A 726 -13.75 33.68 8.56
C GLU A 726 -13.96 33.71 10.08
#